data_92d3a1ff654d0f5b331cd4f59665b19a
#
_entry.id   92d3a1ff654d0f5b331cd4f59665b19a
#
_cell.length_a   1.000
_cell.length_b   1.000
_cell.length_c   1.000
_cell.angle_alpha   90.00
_cell.angle_beta   90.00
_cell.angle_gamma   90.00
#
_symmetry.space_group_name_H-M   'P 1'
#
loop_
_entity.id
_entity.type
_entity.pdbx_description
1 polymer ?
#
loop_
_entity_poly.entity_id
_entity_poly.type
_entity_poly.pdbx_seq_one_letter_code
_entity_poly.pdbx_strand_id
1 'polypeptide(L)'
;MRWFYVLVIPRFQGLSKEATMQHVQSAAHDSAPSYVRHERQPLATGTYHPLAKSNETLSPVDFRARRRAALYTHKNALCAAPSRKSIFTPTAPASAPHISTDVLTTAHTGQYRPADSVSPSNEPAPQTHTPKTPATALATIGHGFVRAGQATAKAAKTTTRTIRTAATKVRAAWRTFTSFKAVQLIVKFFKSAHALWKKRMKFSYAFYTIVFFLLTSAEVIFLQWGMYSEPEYDKSTEIDETTKVLQSVAGQVTRFISQMWLEQKNVCLVSFVGLALIYLALILVTNRFWIATLVFGVALTAFGVANSIKVQLRNEPIIPADLTFISGGDTGSIMSFVPKSSQAFVNGTINFVIWFAIIAFALFVLDGRRRFIHCSWRHPIANAKNIIGNIFRVLAAVLSVVLLSAYAMGLGTPGSNVYKWAKDNGYEPQLWNAIGDAQANNPATTFLSLSKVKAMDKPGNYSQKTMESLAKKYTQEAKTINQTRTGELTDNTVIMILSETFSDPTRVPGVSFSLDPIPNIRNIKNTTTSGLMLSPGYGGGTANIEYQALTGLNLANFNDSLIVPYQQLVPNQNDPYSFNQIWMKKYGIHASTAVHPFQQSMYLRNINYRKFGFSYLYTLDSKIPLKHTGCIDRSPYVSDSEAYQSILDLLDRQQDSKSSQFLQLVTMQNHMPYGDYYDNNEFSDANISEDLSDGERWNINTYTKGINWTDQETADFLNQLDQMDKPITVIFYGDHLPGIYDTADMNKNNKTVLHETDYFIWSNSASSSHGTKVNSTTTAYTSSNYFMPLAAEHMNAKVSPYLAMLTELQQEVPAMSRVIGTNGGIGQGKATYLDHDGNDIKVTALSAKAKELLKDYKLVQYDQTVGKNYLKDLDFTQVP
;
A
#
# COMPACT_ATOMS: atom_id res chain seq x y z
N MET A 1 28.52 14.30 -19.01
CA MET A 1 27.22 14.00 -19.63
C MET A 1 27.25 13.91 -21.15
N ARG A 2 27.93 14.80 -21.89
CA ARG A 2 28.10 14.64 -23.37
C ARG A 2 28.74 13.31 -23.80
N TRP A 3 29.49 12.63 -22.94
CA TRP A 3 30.11 11.31 -23.20
C TRP A 3 29.15 10.12 -23.01
N PHE A 4 28.01 10.30 -22.30
CA PHE A 4 27.01 9.23 -22.06
C PHE A 4 26.21 8.89 -23.32
N TYR A 5 26.04 9.87 -24.21
CA TYR A 5 25.26 9.71 -25.45
C TYR A 5 25.93 8.78 -26.47
N VAL A 6 27.25 8.60 -26.38
CA VAL A 6 28.05 7.81 -27.34
C VAL A 6 28.17 6.32 -26.95
N LEU A 7 27.91 5.99 -25.69
CA LEU A 7 28.23 4.66 -25.15
C LEU A 7 27.01 3.74 -24.92
N VAL A 8 25.77 4.24 -24.97
CA VAL A 8 24.58 3.47 -24.58
C VAL A 8 23.65 3.11 -25.75
N ILE A 9 23.88 3.65 -26.95
CA ILE A 9 23.08 3.29 -28.13
C ILE A 9 23.89 2.40 -29.08
N PRO A 10 23.57 1.09 -29.17
CA PRO A 10 24.13 0.25 -30.21
C PRO A 10 23.43 0.53 -31.55
N ARG A 11 24.20 1.09 -32.50
CA ARG A 11 24.03 1.06 -33.94
C ARG A 11 22.62 1.26 -34.51
N PHE A 12 22.23 2.51 -34.75
CA PHE A 12 21.45 2.85 -35.94
C PHE A 12 22.42 3.38 -37.00
N GLN A 13 22.83 2.53 -37.91
CA GLN A 13 23.54 2.95 -39.12
C GLN A 13 22.50 3.40 -40.14
N GLY A 14 22.45 4.69 -40.45
CA GLY A 14 21.73 5.16 -41.60
C GLY A 14 21.14 6.57 -41.62
N LEU A 15 21.23 7.31 -40.54
CA LEU A 15 20.74 8.71 -40.60
C LEU A 15 21.85 9.71 -40.19
N SER A 16 22.03 10.73 -40.99
CA SER A 16 23.04 11.75 -40.76
C SER A 16 22.70 12.56 -39.49
N LYS A 17 23.75 13.03 -38.80
CA LYS A 17 23.60 13.79 -37.52
C LYS A 17 22.75 15.07 -37.67
N GLU A 18 22.59 15.61 -38.86
CA GLU A 18 21.79 16.82 -39.10
C GLU A 18 20.29 16.55 -39.20
N ALA A 19 19.89 15.40 -39.78
CA ALA A 19 18.48 15.06 -39.89
C ALA A 19 17.80 14.77 -38.53
N THR A 20 18.56 14.21 -37.57
CA THR A 20 18.03 13.91 -36.23
C THR A 20 17.83 15.15 -35.36
N MET A 21 18.64 16.20 -35.57
CA MET A 21 18.48 17.47 -34.83
C MET A 21 17.36 18.34 -35.41
N GLN A 22 17.14 18.35 -36.70
CA GLN A 22 16.05 19.10 -37.32
C GLN A 22 14.66 18.50 -36.99
N HIS A 23 14.56 17.16 -36.92
CA HIS A 23 13.29 16.53 -36.56
C HIS A 23 12.89 16.74 -35.09
N VAL A 24 13.86 16.80 -34.19
CA VAL A 24 13.57 17.05 -32.76
C VAL A 24 13.17 18.52 -32.50
N GLN A 25 13.69 19.46 -33.29
CA GLN A 25 13.31 20.86 -33.20
C GLN A 25 11.97 21.14 -33.88
N SER A 26 11.62 20.43 -34.97
CA SER A 26 10.31 20.62 -35.62
C SER A 26 9.14 20.03 -34.79
N ALA A 27 9.38 18.94 -34.08
CA ALA A 27 8.38 18.33 -33.20
C ALA A 27 8.05 19.16 -31.93
N ALA A 28 8.92 20.11 -31.56
CA ALA A 28 8.69 21.02 -30.44
C ALA A 28 7.85 22.27 -30.80
N HIS A 29 7.67 22.56 -32.09
CA HIS A 29 6.92 23.75 -32.54
C HIS A 29 5.51 23.44 -33.07
N ASP A 30 5.18 22.20 -33.43
CA ASP A 30 3.94 21.86 -34.14
C ASP A 30 2.88 21.11 -33.32
N SER A 31 2.91 21.16 -32.02
CA SER A 31 1.87 20.56 -31.18
C SER A 31 0.80 21.54 -30.72
N ALA A 32 0.18 22.23 -31.67
CA ALA A 32 -1.16 22.83 -31.50
C ALA A 32 -2.12 22.08 -32.43
N PRO A 33 -3.27 21.59 -31.92
CA PRO A 33 -4.22 20.85 -32.75
C PRO A 33 -4.89 21.81 -33.71
N SER A 34 -4.62 21.64 -35.02
CA SER A 34 -5.39 22.26 -36.07
C SER A 34 -6.72 21.52 -36.26
N TYR A 35 -7.83 22.19 -35.96
CA TYR A 35 -9.17 21.74 -36.33
C TYR A 35 -9.31 21.74 -37.86
N VAL A 36 -9.60 20.60 -38.43
CA VAL A 36 -9.99 20.44 -39.82
C VAL A 36 -11.43 20.93 -39.98
N ARG A 37 -11.61 21.98 -40.73
CA ARG A 37 -12.86 22.59 -41.06
C ARG A 37 -13.48 21.85 -42.24
N HIS A 38 -14.61 21.17 -42.07
CA HIS A 38 -15.47 20.78 -43.18
C HIS A 38 -16.31 21.96 -43.66
N GLU A 39 -16.07 22.34 -44.89
CA GLU A 39 -16.90 23.33 -45.60
C GLU A 39 -18.30 22.77 -45.87
N ARG A 40 -19.31 23.51 -45.43
CA ARG A 40 -20.65 23.54 -46.06
C ARG A 40 -20.99 24.96 -46.44
N GLN A 41 -21.47 25.11 -47.64
CA GLN A 41 -21.82 26.37 -48.30
C GLN A 41 -23.03 27.08 -47.69
N PRO A 42 -23.26 28.42 -48.05
CA PRO A 42 -23.90 29.35 -47.16
C PRO A 42 -25.36 29.61 -47.49
N LEU A 43 -26.14 30.02 -46.48
CA LEU A 43 -27.38 30.76 -46.64
C LEU A 43 -27.42 31.97 -45.70
N ALA A 44 -27.39 33.12 -46.33
CA ALA A 44 -27.97 34.44 -46.11
C ALA A 44 -27.99 35.14 -44.73
N THR A 45 -27.18 36.21 -44.67
CA THR A 45 -27.51 37.59 -44.20
C THR A 45 -27.99 37.81 -42.75
N GLY A 46 -27.10 38.37 -41.96
CA GLY A 46 -27.41 39.14 -40.76
C GLY A 46 -26.18 39.90 -40.29
N THR A 47 -26.28 41.22 -40.32
CA THR A 47 -25.30 42.23 -39.94
C THR A 47 -24.87 42.08 -38.47
N TYR A 48 -23.56 42.03 -38.21
CA TYR A 48 -23.02 42.19 -36.86
C TYR A 48 -21.84 43.16 -36.82
N HIS A 49 -21.89 44.07 -35.86
CA HIS A 49 -20.82 45.01 -35.52
C HIS A 49 -19.67 44.35 -34.77
N PRO A 50 -18.43 44.81 -34.93
CA PRO A 50 -17.29 44.21 -34.26
C PRO A 50 -17.12 44.77 -32.85
N LEU A 51 -16.98 43.89 -31.87
CA LEU A 51 -16.50 44.21 -30.54
C LEU A 51 -15.08 43.71 -30.32
N ALA A 52 -14.38 44.43 -29.48
CA ALA A 52 -12.96 44.52 -29.26
C ALA A 52 -12.27 43.23 -28.85
N LYS A 53 -10.99 43.11 -29.24
CA LYS A 53 -10.01 42.15 -28.73
C LYS A 53 -9.71 42.38 -27.23
N SER A 54 -9.96 41.41 -26.38
CA SER A 54 -9.35 41.32 -25.07
C SER A 54 -8.31 40.20 -25.10
N ASN A 55 -7.05 40.54 -24.80
CA ASN A 55 -5.99 39.61 -24.51
C ASN A 55 -6.14 39.16 -23.05
N GLU A 56 -6.72 37.99 -22.81
CA GLU A 56 -6.65 37.36 -21.51
C GLU A 56 -5.59 36.26 -21.54
N THR A 57 -4.56 36.42 -20.73
CA THR A 57 -3.55 35.42 -20.39
C THR A 57 -4.16 34.46 -19.39
N LEU A 58 -4.37 33.21 -19.80
CA LEU A 58 -4.84 32.10 -18.93
C LEU A 58 -3.88 31.89 -17.76
N SER A 59 -4.46 31.75 -16.58
CA SER A 59 -3.70 31.50 -15.33
C SER A 59 -3.05 30.12 -15.31
N PRO A 60 -1.95 29.91 -14.57
CA PRO A 60 -1.28 28.61 -14.43
C PRO A 60 -2.15 27.49 -13.81
N VAL A 61 -3.26 27.84 -13.17
CA VAL A 61 -4.19 26.90 -12.52
C VAL A 61 -5.04 26.16 -13.56
N ASP A 62 -5.52 26.84 -14.60
CA ASP A 62 -6.32 26.24 -15.67
C ASP A 62 -5.53 25.20 -16.48
N PHE A 63 -4.23 25.44 -16.66
CA PHE A 63 -3.35 24.49 -17.34
C PHE A 63 -3.14 23.19 -16.55
N ARG A 64 -3.11 23.27 -15.21
CA ARG A 64 -2.97 22.10 -14.34
C ARG A 64 -4.23 21.23 -14.27
N ALA A 65 -5.41 21.86 -14.24
CA ALA A 65 -6.69 21.14 -14.23
C ALA A 65 -6.92 20.37 -15.54
N ARG A 66 -6.68 20.99 -16.68
CA ARG A 66 -6.80 20.34 -18.00
C ARG A 66 -5.79 19.20 -18.19
N ARG A 67 -4.58 19.33 -17.64
CA ARG A 67 -3.55 18.29 -17.71
C ARG A 67 -3.87 17.09 -16.82
N ARG A 68 -4.54 17.28 -15.67
CA ARG A 68 -5.03 16.17 -14.81
C ARG A 68 -6.17 15.42 -15.48
N ALA A 69 -7.11 16.11 -16.08
CA ALA A 69 -8.20 15.48 -16.83
C ALA A 69 -7.70 14.63 -18.02
N ALA A 70 -6.74 15.13 -18.80
CA ALA A 70 -6.17 14.39 -19.94
C ALA A 70 -5.40 13.12 -19.56
N LEU A 71 -4.79 13.06 -18.36
CA LEU A 71 -4.09 11.88 -17.86
C LEU A 71 -5.04 10.78 -17.36
N TYR A 72 -6.25 11.14 -16.92
CA TYR A 72 -7.25 10.20 -16.44
C TYR A 72 -8.11 9.59 -17.55
N THR A 73 -8.43 10.35 -18.59
CA THR A 73 -9.30 9.90 -19.69
C THR A 73 -8.69 8.78 -20.56
N HIS A 74 -7.36 8.63 -20.60
CA HIS A 74 -6.74 7.64 -21.47
C HIS A 74 -6.59 6.22 -20.90
N LYS A 75 -6.93 5.99 -19.63
CA LYS A 75 -6.79 4.64 -19.01
C LYS A 75 -8.10 3.99 -18.57
N ASN A 76 -9.21 4.66 -18.53
CA ASN A 76 -10.41 4.18 -17.86
C ASN A 76 -11.64 3.96 -18.77
N ALA A 77 -11.49 3.91 -20.09
CA ALA A 77 -12.59 3.56 -20.99
C ALA A 77 -12.89 2.04 -20.97
N LEU A 78 -13.17 1.48 -19.80
CA LEU A 78 -13.58 0.08 -19.65
C LEU A 78 -15.09 -0.14 -19.84
N CYS A 79 -15.88 0.91 -19.81
CA CYS A 79 -17.33 0.84 -20.02
C CYS A 79 -17.81 1.02 -21.47
N ALA A 80 -16.92 1.38 -22.40
CA ALA A 80 -17.31 1.63 -23.79
C ALA A 80 -17.00 0.45 -24.73
N ALA A 81 -17.56 -0.75 -24.47
CA ALA A 81 -17.60 -1.80 -25.47
C ALA A 81 -19.07 -1.98 -25.94
N PRO A 82 -19.40 -1.79 -27.24
CA PRO A 82 -20.73 -2.02 -27.72
C PRO A 82 -21.06 -3.50 -27.66
N SER A 83 -22.21 -3.86 -27.07
CA SER A 83 -22.77 -5.19 -27.06
C SER A 83 -23.01 -5.68 -28.52
N ARG A 84 -22.14 -6.52 -29.03
CA ARG A 84 -22.44 -7.29 -30.28
C ARG A 84 -23.43 -8.38 -29.94
N LYS A 85 -24.68 -8.21 -30.35
CA LYS A 85 -25.61 -9.31 -30.51
C LYS A 85 -25.04 -10.26 -31.59
N SER A 86 -24.50 -11.41 -31.16
CA SER A 86 -24.17 -12.51 -32.07
C SER A 86 -25.44 -13.29 -32.35
N ILE A 87 -25.89 -13.22 -33.60
CA ILE A 87 -26.88 -14.14 -34.17
C ILE A 87 -26.11 -15.42 -34.49
N PHE A 88 -26.27 -16.47 -33.69
CA PHE A 88 -25.91 -17.82 -34.08
C PHE A 88 -27.12 -18.72 -33.84
N THR A 89 -27.64 -19.23 -34.94
CA THR A 89 -28.63 -20.33 -34.99
C THR A 89 -27.96 -21.67 -34.65
N PRO A 90 -28.62 -22.55 -33.89
CA PRO A 90 -28.04 -23.84 -33.51
C PRO A 90 -28.23 -24.88 -34.58
N THR A 91 -27.18 -25.53 -35.02
CA THR A 91 -27.24 -26.83 -35.66
C THR A 91 -26.87 -27.93 -34.67
N ALA A 92 -27.74 -28.92 -34.57
CA ALA A 92 -27.72 -30.04 -33.66
C ALA A 92 -26.65 -31.11 -33.99
N PRO A 93 -26.44 -32.09 -33.09
CA PRO A 93 -25.16 -32.73 -32.89
C PRO A 93 -24.99 -34.09 -33.50
N ALA A 94 -23.76 -34.52 -33.71
CA ALA A 94 -23.41 -35.91 -33.99
C ALA A 94 -22.75 -36.56 -32.77
N SER A 95 -23.41 -37.62 -32.38
CA SER A 95 -23.09 -38.76 -31.51
C SER A 95 -21.70 -38.97 -30.93
N ALA A 96 -21.76 -39.26 -29.63
CA ALA A 96 -20.69 -39.82 -28.79
C ALA A 96 -20.47 -41.34 -29.04
N PRO A 97 -19.37 -41.91 -28.56
CA PRO A 97 -19.44 -43.26 -28.03
C PRO A 97 -19.19 -43.31 -26.51
N HIS A 98 -20.04 -44.14 -25.89
CA HIS A 98 -19.94 -44.63 -24.52
C HIS A 98 -18.61 -45.35 -24.27
N ILE A 99 -18.01 -45.13 -23.10
CA ILE A 99 -17.21 -46.15 -22.41
C ILE A 99 -17.66 -46.18 -20.94
N SER A 100 -17.89 -47.43 -20.53
CA SER A 100 -18.49 -47.98 -19.34
C SER A 100 -17.80 -47.67 -18.04
N THR A 101 -18.63 -47.50 -17.01
CA THR A 101 -18.34 -47.63 -15.60
C THR A 101 -18.02 -49.07 -15.20
N ASP A 102 -17.00 -49.26 -14.39
CA ASP A 102 -16.99 -50.30 -13.36
C ASP A 102 -15.97 -49.98 -12.26
N VAL A 103 -16.50 -49.64 -11.11
CA VAL A 103 -16.35 -50.21 -9.76
C VAL A 103 -14.96 -50.70 -9.33
N LEU A 104 -14.42 -50.09 -8.30
CA LEU A 104 -13.98 -50.82 -7.12
C LEU A 104 -13.77 -49.87 -5.92
N THR A 105 -14.71 -49.99 -4.98
CA THR A 105 -14.61 -49.59 -3.58
C THR A 105 -13.56 -50.41 -2.85
N THR A 106 -12.63 -49.79 -2.13
CA THR A 106 -12.06 -50.36 -0.93
C THR A 106 -11.79 -49.25 0.10
N ALA A 107 -12.61 -49.30 1.11
CA ALA A 107 -12.43 -48.56 2.35
C ALA A 107 -11.25 -49.14 3.14
N HIS A 108 -10.39 -48.24 3.66
CA HIS A 108 -9.56 -48.54 4.81
C HIS A 108 -9.74 -47.43 5.85
N THR A 109 -10.60 -47.76 6.81
CA THR A 109 -10.66 -47.15 8.13
C THR A 109 -9.43 -47.54 8.92
N GLY A 110 -8.54 -46.60 9.18
CA GLY A 110 -7.46 -46.74 10.18
C GLY A 110 -7.85 -45.98 11.43
N GLN A 111 -8.37 -46.70 12.44
CA GLN A 111 -8.55 -46.20 13.81
C GLN A 111 -7.20 -46.02 14.46
N TYR A 112 -6.92 -44.82 14.94
CA TYR A 112 -5.90 -44.58 15.94
C TYR A 112 -6.46 -44.88 17.32
N ARG A 113 -5.91 -45.87 18.00
CA ARG A 113 -6.06 -46.10 19.45
C ARG A 113 -4.98 -45.32 20.21
N PRO A 114 -5.26 -44.73 21.36
CA PRO A 114 -4.26 -44.15 22.23
C PRO A 114 -3.57 -45.25 23.07
N ALA A 115 -2.26 -45.13 23.23
CA ALA A 115 -1.43 -45.96 24.04
C ALA A 115 -1.54 -45.56 25.52
N ASP A 116 -1.59 -46.58 26.37
CA ASP A 116 -1.84 -46.57 27.79
C ASP A 116 -0.78 -45.86 28.62
N SER A 117 -1.27 -45.29 29.70
CA SER A 117 -0.60 -44.76 30.88
C SER A 117 0.28 -45.79 31.58
N VAL A 118 1.50 -45.42 31.91
CA VAL A 118 2.32 -46.07 32.94
C VAL A 118 2.44 -45.09 34.10
N SER A 119 1.93 -45.49 35.23
CA SER A 119 2.01 -44.82 36.52
C SER A 119 3.34 -45.01 37.23
N PRO A 120 3.68 -44.14 38.21
CA PRO A 120 5.06 -43.90 38.64
C PRO A 120 5.45 -44.73 39.86
N SER A 121 6.75 -45.03 39.97
CA SER A 121 7.35 -45.60 41.21
C SER A 121 8.02 -44.48 42.01
N ASN A 122 7.55 -44.36 43.19
CA ASN A 122 8.09 -43.81 44.45
C ASN A 122 9.48 -43.18 44.47
N GLU A 123 9.50 -41.87 44.74
CA GLU A 123 10.59 -41.14 45.38
C GLU A 123 10.36 -41.02 46.89
N PRO A 124 11.41 -41.06 47.71
CA PRO A 124 11.34 -40.56 49.07
C PRO A 124 11.89 -39.13 49.18
N ALA A 125 11.20 -38.32 49.96
CA ALA A 125 11.44 -36.91 50.20
C ALA A 125 12.83 -36.57 50.75
N PRO A 126 13.43 -35.41 50.41
CA PRO A 126 14.70 -34.98 51.03
C PRO A 126 14.45 -34.24 52.32
N GLN A 127 15.22 -34.62 53.34
CA GLN A 127 15.30 -33.92 54.61
C GLN A 127 16.10 -32.63 54.51
N THR A 128 15.60 -31.60 55.16
CA THR A 128 16.20 -30.29 55.37
C THR A 128 17.47 -30.36 56.22
N HIS A 129 18.60 -29.83 55.74
CA HIS A 129 19.73 -29.46 56.58
C HIS A 129 20.18 -28.02 56.33
N THR A 130 20.22 -27.28 57.41
CA THR A 130 20.68 -25.91 57.59
C THR A 130 22.17 -25.72 57.25
N PRO A 131 22.65 -24.54 56.87
CA PRO A 131 23.98 -24.30 56.35
C PRO A 131 25.01 -24.16 57.49
N LYS A 132 26.13 -24.83 57.36
CA LYS A 132 27.34 -24.59 58.14
C LYS A 132 28.39 -23.87 57.27
N THR A 133 29.08 -22.93 57.86
CA THR A 133 30.05 -21.94 57.43
C THR A 133 31.18 -22.43 56.51
N PRO A 134 31.81 -21.52 55.69
CA PRO A 134 32.64 -21.89 54.55
C PRO A 134 34.15 -22.08 54.82
N ALA A 135 34.56 -22.52 56.00
CA ALA A 135 36.00 -22.56 56.29
C ALA A 135 36.66 -23.94 56.13
N THR A 136 35.91 -25.02 55.93
CA THR A 136 36.47 -26.40 55.88
C THR A 136 36.49 -27.01 54.47
N ALA A 137 35.90 -26.37 53.47
CA ALA A 137 35.83 -26.88 52.11
C ALA A 137 37.11 -26.59 51.26
N LEU A 138 37.98 -25.68 51.69
CA LEU A 138 39.15 -25.30 50.90
C LEU A 138 40.34 -26.24 51.03
N ALA A 139 40.42 -27.02 52.12
CA ALA A 139 41.54 -27.95 52.34
C ALA A 139 41.42 -29.30 51.59
N THR A 140 40.18 -29.72 51.29
CA THR A 140 39.96 -31.02 50.59
C THR A 140 40.03 -30.84 49.05
N ILE A 141 39.79 -29.63 48.53
CA ILE A 141 39.89 -29.35 47.10
C ILE A 141 41.34 -29.20 46.66
N GLY A 142 42.24 -28.72 47.52
CA GLY A 142 43.66 -28.57 47.19
C GLY A 142 44.39 -29.88 46.89
N HIS A 143 44.09 -30.99 47.60
CA HIS A 143 44.72 -32.29 47.35
C HIS A 143 44.16 -33.02 46.13
N GLY A 144 42.92 -32.78 45.72
CA GLY A 144 42.33 -33.34 44.50
C GLY A 144 42.92 -32.72 43.24
N PHE A 145 43.16 -31.41 43.26
CA PHE A 145 43.71 -30.68 42.09
C PHE A 145 45.19 -31.01 41.83
N VAL A 146 45.98 -31.28 42.87
CA VAL A 146 47.38 -31.66 42.69
C VAL A 146 47.51 -33.06 42.08
N ARG A 147 46.65 -34.03 42.47
CA ARG A 147 46.63 -35.33 41.82
C ARG A 147 46.06 -35.31 40.41
N ALA A 148 45.05 -34.60 40.18
CA ALA A 148 44.51 -34.41 38.84
C ALA A 148 45.51 -33.66 37.93
N GLY A 149 46.19 -32.65 38.44
CA GLY A 149 47.23 -31.91 37.71
C GLY A 149 48.44 -32.77 37.34
N GLN A 150 48.84 -33.72 38.22
CA GLN A 150 49.92 -34.61 37.91
C GLN A 150 49.53 -35.75 36.92
N ALA A 151 48.30 -36.23 36.98
CA ALA A 151 47.76 -37.20 36.02
C ALA A 151 47.57 -36.53 34.63
N THR A 152 47.04 -35.28 34.55
CA THR A 152 46.90 -34.55 33.31
C THR A 152 48.24 -34.14 32.74
N ALA A 153 49.22 -33.77 33.53
CA ALA A 153 50.60 -33.47 33.08
C ALA A 153 51.29 -34.69 32.47
N LYS A 154 51.07 -35.90 33.08
CA LYS A 154 51.64 -37.18 32.57
C LYS A 154 50.89 -37.58 31.26
N ALA A 155 49.57 -37.44 31.18
CA ALA A 155 48.77 -37.67 29.97
C ALA A 155 49.13 -36.65 28.86
N ALA A 156 49.28 -35.37 29.20
CA ALA A 156 49.69 -34.33 28.26
C ALA A 156 51.11 -34.55 27.69
N LYS A 157 52.05 -35.01 28.51
CA LYS A 157 53.41 -35.37 28.03
C LYS A 157 53.39 -36.57 27.08
N THR A 158 52.55 -37.61 27.38
CA THR A 158 52.39 -38.76 26.50
C THR A 158 51.69 -38.41 25.20
N THR A 159 50.61 -37.61 25.26
CA THR A 159 49.87 -37.11 24.10
C THR A 159 50.73 -36.18 23.24
N THR A 160 51.51 -35.29 23.86
CA THR A 160 52.46 -34.41 23.17
C THR A 160 53.55 -35.19 22.48
N ARG A 161 54.02 -36.31 23.09
CA ARG A 161 55.04 -37.19 22.47
C ARG A 161 54.45 -37.93 21.28
N THR A 162 53.21 -38.45 21.40
CA THR A 162 52.49 -39.15 20.33
C THR A 162 52.15 -38.19 19.19
N ILE A 163 51.70 -36.96 19.49
CA ILE A 163 51.45 -35.92 18.48
C ILE A 163 52.75 -35.48 17.80
N ARG A 164 53.85 -35.34 18.55
CA ARG A 164 55.17 -35.03 17.95
C ARG A 164 55.64 -36.15 17.03
N THR A 165 55.44 -37.43 17.43
CA THR A 165 55.84 -38.56 16.61
C THR A 165 54.94 -38.73 15.39
N ALA A 166 53.64 -38.50 15.52
CA ALA A 166 52.73 -38.43 14.39
C ALA A 166 53.03 -37.24 13.44
N ALA A 167 53.32 -36.07 14.01
CA ALA A 167 53.70 -34.87 13.23
C ALA A 167 55.04 -35.09 12.53
N THR A 168 56.01 -35.79 13.12
CA THR A 168 57.27 -36.11 12.44
C THR A 168 57.09 -37.14 11.31
N LYS A 169 56.23 -38.17 11.50
CA LYS A 169 55.87 -39.15 10.45
C LYS A 169 55.08 -38.45 9.32
N VAL A 170 54.14 -37.60 9.63
CA VAL A 170 53.42 -36.81 8.64
C VAL A 170 54.36 -35.83 7.90
N ARG A 171 55.29 -35.17 8.63
CA ARG A 171 56.32 -34.30 7.98
C ARG A 171 57.25 -35.11 7.10
N ALA A 172 57.67 -36.34 7.48
CA ALA A 172 58.48 -37.18 6.65
C ALA A 172 57.74 -37.67 5.41
N ALA A 173 56.48 -38.15 5.56
CA ALA A 173 55.64 -38.51 4.44
C ALA A 173 55.37 -37.33 3.48
N TRP A 174 55.11 -36.12 4.08
CA TRP A 174 54.97 -34.88 3.30
C TRP A 174 56.27 -34.51 2.57
N ARG A 175 57.42 -34.70 3.18
CA ARG A 175 58.73 -34.45 2.50
C ARG A 175 58.97 -35.41 1.36
N THR A 176 58.63 -36.71 1.56
CA THR A 176 58.73 -37.73 0.49
C THR A 176 57.73 -37.37 -0.62
N PHE A 177 56.49 -37.04 -0.32
CA PHE A 177 55.46 -36.62 -1.28
C PHE A 177 55.92 -35.36 -2.07
N THR A 178 56.50 -34.38 -1.38
CA THR A 178 56.98 -33.14 -2.02
C THR A 178 58.31 -33.30 -2.76
N SER A 179 59.01 -34.42 -2.61
CA SER A 179 60.24 -34.73 -3.38
C SER A 179 59.98 -35.26 -4.80
N PHE A 180 58.74 -35.74 -5.08
CA PHE A 180 58.39 -36.13 -6.47
C PHE A 180 58.49 -34.93 -7.39
N LYS A 181 59.21 -35.08 -8.53
CA LYS A 181 59.41 -34.00 -9.54
C LYS A 181 58.10 -33.37 -9.98
N ALA A 182 57.05 -34.16 -10.16
CA ALA A 182 55.73 -33.68 -10.52
C ALA A 182 55.11 -32.78 -9.41
N VAL A 183 55.27 -33.16 -8.13
CA VAL A 183 54.76 -32.34 -7.00
C VAL A 183 55.58 -31.06 -6.84
N GLN A 184 56.89 -31.12 -7.08
CA GLN A 184 57.75 -29.91 -7.08
C GLN A 184 57.36 -28.95 -8.19
N LEU A 185 57.05 -29.43 -9.40
CA LEU A 185 56.53 -28.63 -10.51
C LEU A 185 55.19 -27.98 -10.18
N ILE A 186 54.27 -28.74 -9.56
CA ILE A 186 52.97 -28.23 -9.10
C ILE A 186 53.19 -27.18 -8.04
N VAL A 187 54.00 -27.45 -7.03
CA VAL A 187 54.30 -26.46 -5.96
C VAL A 187 54.96 -25.19 -6.53
N LYS A 188 55.90 -25.35 -7.51
CA LYS A 188 56.55 -24.23 -8.19
C LYS A 188 55.55 -23.44 -9.02
N PHE A 189 54.64 -24.09 -9.72
CA PHE A 189 53.54 -23.47 -10.44
C PHE A 189 52.67 -22.66 -9.50
N PHE A 190 52.19 -23.25 -8.39
CA PHE A 190 51.36 -22.53 -7.41
C PHE A 190 52.14 -21.41 -6.71
N LYS A 191 53.42 -21.55 -6.43
CA LYS A 191 54.23 -20.44 -5.92
C LYS A 191 54.41 -19.33 -6.94
N SER A 192 54.64 -19.63 -8.21
CA SER A 192 54.73 -18.63 -9.29
C SER A 192 53.37 -17.97 -9.55
N ALA A 193 52.29 -18.74 -9.58
CA ALA A 193 50.95 -18.24 -9.67
C ALA A 193 50.61 -17.33 -8.49
N HIS A 194 51.01 -17.73 -7.27
CA HIS A 194 50.81 -16.91 -6.05
C HIS A 194 51.66 -15.63 -6.09
N ALA A 195 52.87 -15.67 -6.63
CA ALA A 195 53.75 -14.49 -6.81
C ALA A 195 53.13 -13.51 -7.84
N LEU A 196 52.64 -14.04 -8.98
CA LEU A 196 51.89 -13.23 -9.96
C LEU A 196 50.61 -12.67 -9.35
N TRP A 197 49.88 -13.49 -8.57
CA TRP A 197 48.69 -13.08 -7.82
C TRP A 197 48.98 -11.91 -6.86
N LYS A 198 50.12 -11.88 -6.19
CA LYS A 198 50.53 -10.78 -5.31
C LYS A 198 50.92 -9.50 -6.10
N LYS A 199 51.37 -9.61 -7.32
CA LYS A 199 51.75 -8.49 -8.19
C LYS A 199 50.61 -7.90 -9.00
N ARG A 200 49.34 -8.36 -8.82
CA ARG A 200 48.20 -7.85 -9.54
C ARG A 200 48.04 -6.35 -9.43
N MET A 201 47.61 -5.75 -10.54
CA MET A 201 47.29 -4.33 -10.60
C MET A 201 46.15 -3.98 -9.67
N LYS A 202 46.26 -2.87 -8.93
CA LYS A 202 45.19 -2.33 -8.10
C LYS A 202 44.39 -1.36 -8.92
N PHE A 203 43.11 -1.61 -9.11
CA PHE A 203 42.22 -0.67 -9.79
C PHE A 203 42.18 0.67 -9.04
N SER A 204 42.10 1.78 -9.79
CA SER A 204 42.02 3.11 -9.21
C SER A 204 40.67 3.36 -8.57
N TYR A 205 40.57 4.26 -7.59
CA TYR A 205 39.30 4.71 -7.07
C TYR A 205 38.45 5.42 -8.12
N ALA A 206 39.10 6.12 -9.10
CA ALA A 206 38.38 6.70 -10.23
C ALA A 206 37.63 5.63 -11.05
N PHE A 207 38.30 4.48 -11.30
CA PHE A 207 37.63 3.37 -11.98
C PHE A 207 36.43 2.82 -11.15
N TYR A 208 36.58 2.67 -9.83
CA TYR A 208 35.47 2.28 -8.98
C TYR A 208 34.31 3.30 -9.02
N THR A 209 34.66 4.60 -9.03
CA THR A 209 33.63 5.65 -9.15
C THR A 209 32.89 5.56 -10.47
N ILE A 210 33.59 5.33 -11.60
CA ILE A 210 32.94 5.14 -12.91
C ILE A 210 32.00 3.93 -12.88
N VAL A 211 32.45 2.77 -12.38
CA VAL A 211 31.62 1.57 -12.27
C VAL A 211 30.42 1.82 -11.35
N PHE A 212 30.63 2.51 -10.23
CA PHE A 212 29.58 2.88 -9.28
C PHE A 212 28.48 3.71 -9.96
N PHE A 213 28.85 4.77 -10.67
CA PHE A 213 27.88 5.63 -11.38
C PHE A 213 27.18 4.91 -12.52
N LEU A 214 27.92 4.16 -13.34
CA LEU A 214 27.35 3.44 -14.48
C LEU A 214 26.36 2.36 -14.03
N LEU A 215 26.74 1.54 -13.04
CA LEU A 215 25.85 0.49 -12.55
C LEU A 215 24.62 1.07 -11.87
N THR A 216 24.79 2.09 -11.02
CA THR A 216 23.64 2.73 -10.34
C THR A 216 22.68 3.35 -11.37
N SER A 217 23.19 4.02 -12.41
CA SER A 217 22.35 4.58 -13.47
C SER A 217 21.64 3.49 -14.29
N ALA A 218 22.34 2.40 -14.59
CA ALA A 218 21.75 1.26 -15.30
C ALA A 218 20.58 0.63 -14.50
N GLU A 219 20.74 0.50 -13.18
CA GLU A 219 19.69 -0.04 -12.31
C GLU A 219 18.48 0.90 -12.21
N VAL A 220 18.66 2.23 -12.16
CA VAL A 220 17.54 3.19 -12.24
C VAL A 220 16.72 2.96 -13.51
N ILE A 221 17.41 2.85 -14.66
CA ILE A 221 16.76 2.65 -15.96
C ILE A 221 16.09 1.28 -16.02
N PHE A 222 16.76 0.24 -15.54
CA PHE A 222 16.23 -1.13 -15.54
C PHE A 222 14.97 -1.26 -14.69
N LEU A 223 14.97 -0.68 -13.49
CA LEU A 223 13.81 -0.68 -12.62
C LEU A 223 12.62 0.09 -13.24
N GLN A 224 12.91 1.22 -13.89
CA GLN A 224 11.89 1.98 -14.60
C GLN A 224 11.31 1.22 -15.79
N TRP A 225 12.17 0.56 -16.56
CA TRP A 225 11.76 -0.29 -17.68
C TRP A 225 10.78 -1.39 -17.22
N GLY A 226 11.03 -2.02 -16.08
CA GLY A 226 10.16 -3.06 -15.51
C GLY A 226 8.78 -2.57 -15.05
N MET A 227 8.49 -1.27 -15.10
CA MET A 227 7.17 -0.69 -14.78
C MET A 227 6.21 -0.63 -15.97
N TYR A 228 6.68 -0.94 -17.16
CA TYR A 228 5.90 -0.80 -18.38
C TYR A 228 5.81 -2.14 -19.11
N SER A 229 4.71 -2.36 -19.83
CA SER A 229 4.49 -3.43 -20.77
C SER A 229 4.21 -2.87 -22.16
N GLU A 230 4.58 -3.61 -23.21
CA GLU A 230 4.21 -3.19 -24.56
C GLU A 230 2.69 -3.20 -24.71
N PRO A 231 2.10 -2.12 -25.23
CA PRO A 231 0.66 -2.06 -25.38
C PRO A 231 0.19 -3.00 -26.51
N GLU A 232 -0.89 -3.71 -26.27
CA GLU A 232 -1.60 -4.47 -27.29
C GLU A 232 -2.64 -3.55 -27.94
N TYR A 233 -2.60 -3.39 -29.24
CA TYR A 233 -3.54 -2.57 -30.00
C TYR A 233 -4.57 -3.46 -30.71
N ASP A 234 -5.85 -3.10 -30.61
CA ASP A 234 -6.87 -3.74 -31.44
C ASP A 234 -6.64 -3.40 -32.91
N LYS A 235 -6.75 -4.41 -33.75
CA LYS A 235 -6.54 -4.29 -35.22
C LYS A 235 -7.53 -3.31 -35.89
N SER A 236 -8.62 -2.97 -35.22
CA SER A 236 -9.63 -2.03 -35.70
C SER A 236 -9.31 -0.57 -35.41
N THR A 237 -8.30 -0.28 -34.57
CA THR A 237 -7.94 1.08 -34.13
C THR A 237 -6.74 1.56 -34.93
N GLU A 238 -6.93 2.55 -35.83
CA GLU A 238 -5.83 3.23 -36.50
C GLU A 238 -5.17 4.18 -35.48
N ILE A 239 -3.99 3.78 -34.98
CA ILE A 239 -3.14 4.58 -34.11
C ILE A 239 -1.93 5.00 -34.91
N ASP A 240 -1.59 6.29 -34.88
CA ASP A 240 -0.42 6.82 -35.56
C ASP A 240 0.88 6.25 -35.01
N GLU A 241 1.90 6.16 -35.84
CA GLU A 241 3.19 5.56 -35.47
C GLU A 241 3.91 6.32 -34.35
N THR A 242 3.70 7.64 -34.23
CA THR A 242 4.30 8.46 -33.18
C THR A 242 3.70 8.08 -31.82
N THR A 243 2.38 7.90 -31.75
CA THR A 243 1.68 7.45 -30.56
C THR A 243 2.11 6.05 -30.16
N LYS A 244 2.27 5.11 -31.11
CA LYS A 244 2.81 3.78 -30.82
C LYS A 244 4.21 3.83 -30.22
N VAL A 245 5.11 4.64 -30.78
CA VAL A 245 6.47 4.84 -30.27
C VAL A 245 6.45 5.44 -28.86
N LEU A 246 5.63 6.46 -28.62
CA LEU A 246 5.53 7.10 -27.31
C LEU A 246 4.94 6.20 -26.23
N GLN A 247 4.02 5.33 -26.61
CA GLN A 247 3.37 4.39 -25.68
C GLN A 247 4.18 3.10 -25.47
N SER A 248 5.15 2.81 -26.34
CA SER A 248 6.05 1.66 -26.18
C SER A 248 6.85 1.76 -24.88
N VAL A 249 7.33 0.61 -24.38
CA VAL A 249 8.19 0.57 -23.19
C VAL A 249 9.41 1.47 -23.35
N ALA A 250 10.05 1.44 -24.53
CA ALA A 250 11.21 2.29 -24.84
C ALA A 250 10.84 3.78 -24.85
N GLY A 251 9.70 4.16 -25.40
CA GLY A 251 9.18 5.53 -25.40
C GLY A 251 8.91 6.05 -24.00
N GLN A 252 8.26 5.25 -23.17
CA GLN A 252 7.95 5.62 -21.78
C GLN A 252 9.21 5.77 -20.91
N VAL A 253 10.19 4.87 -21.05
CA VAL A 253 11.49 4.99 -20.35
C VAL A 253 12.26 6.22 -20.84
N THR A 254 12.25 6.48 -22.15
CA THR A 254 12.88 7.69 -22.73
C THR A 254 12.22 8.95 -22.19
N ARG A 255 10.90 8.99 -22.10
CA ARG A 255 10.14 10.10 -21.51
C ARG A 255 10.54 10.33 -20.05
N PHE A 256 10.61 9.27 -19.24
CA PHE A 256 11.03 9.36 -17.82
C PHE A 256 12.42 10.01 -17.69
N ILE A 257 13.38 9.62 -18.54
CA ILE A 257 14.73 10.18 -18.50
C ILE A 257 14.76 11.61 -19.05
N SER A 258 14.03 11.88 -20.14
CA SER A 258 14.01 13.18 -20.80
C SER A 258 13.36 14.30 -19.97
N GLN A 259 12.55 13.97 -18.96
CA GLN A 259 11.98 14.96 -18.03
C GLN A 259 13.05 15.84 -17.36
N MET A 260 14.28 15.33 -17.20
CA MET A 260 15.39 16.12 -16.62
C MET A 260 15.70 17.40 -17.39
N TRP A 261 15.54 17.40 -18.71
CA TRP A 261 15.84 18.56 -19.54
C TRP A 261 14.64 19.14 -20.30
N LEU A 262 13.58 18.39 -20.47
CA LEU A 262 12.35 18.89 -21.09
C LEU A 262 11.41 19.58 -20.07
N GLU A 263 11.29 19.01 -18.87
CA GLU A 263 10.37 19.47 -17.82
C GLU A 263 11.10 19.99 -16.57
N GLN A 264 12.43 20.01 -16.57
CA GLN A 264 13.28 20.33 -15.41
C GLN A 264 12.98 19.46 -14.17
N LYS A 265 12.45 18.26 -14.36
CA LYS A 265 12.13 17.30 -13.30
C LYS A 265 13.25 16.26 -13.21
N ASN A 266 14.01 16.29 -12.13
CA ASN A 266 15.16 15.40 -11.89
C ASN A 266 14.78 14.14 -11.09
N VAL A 267 13.63 13.52 -11.35
CA VAL A 267 13.15 12.33 -10.61
C VAL A 267 14.14 11.18 -10.68
N CYS A 268 14.80 10.99 -11.84
CA CYS A 268 15.88 10.01 -11.95
C CYS A 268 17.04 10.30 -10.98
N LEU A 269 17.34 11.56 -10.62
CA LEU A 269 18.36 11.90 -9.62
C LEU A 269 17.92 11.47 -8.21
N VAL A 270 16.64 11.64 -7.88
CA VAL A 270 16.08 11.18 -6.59
C VAL A 270 16.27 9.66 -6.46
N SER A 271 15.91 8.90 -7.50
CA SER A 271 16.09 7.44 -7.53
C SER A 271 17.57 7.03 -7.49
N PHE A 272 18.41 7.73 -8.26
CA PHE A 272 19.85 7.50 -8.27
C PHE A 272 20.47 7.68 -6.88
N VAL A 273 20.12 8.74 -6.15
CA VAL A 273 20.64 8.99 -4.79
C VAL A 273 20.24 7.86 -3.85
N GLY A 274 18.98 7.39 -3.89
CA GLY A 274 18.52 6.26 -3.09
C GLY A 274 19.33 4.99 -3.34
N LEU A 275 19.47 4.59 -4.62
CA LEU A 275 20.24 3.40 -5.01
C LEU A 275 21.74 3.57 -4.73
N ALA A 276 22.30 4.76 -4.95
CA ALA A 276 23.70 5.06 -4.64
C ALA A 276 24.00 4.92 -3.14
N LEU A 277 23.08 5.33 -2.25
CA LEU A 277 23.21 5.15 -0.82
C LEU A 277 23.17 3.67 -0.42
N ILE A 278 22.32 2.85 -1.06
CA ILE A 278 22.29 1.38 -0.86
C ILE A 278 23.64 0.78 -1.28
N TYR A 279 24.10 1.12 -2.48
CA TYR A 279 25.36 0.59 -3.00
C TYR A 279 26.56 1.02 -2.15
N LEU A 280 26.63 2.29 -1.76
CA LEU A 280 27.66 2.81 -0.86
C LEU A 280 27.67 2.09 0.49
N ALA A 281 26.48 1.87 1.08
CA ALA A 281 26.36 1.11 2.32
C ALA A 281 26.90 -0.32 2.16
N LEU A 282 26.55 -1.01 1.08
CA LEU A 282 27.09 -2.35 0.78
C LEU A 282 28.63 -2.33 0.63
N ILE A 283 29.21 -1.33 -0.05
CA ILE A 283 30.67 -1.19 -0.21
C ILE A 283 31.34 -1.01 1.16
N LEU A 284 30.82 -0.13 2.00
CA LEU A 284 31.41 0.20 3.28
C LEU A 284 31.21 -0.89 4.33
N VAL A 285 30.05 -1.55 4.35
CA VAL A 285 29.77 -2.68 5.25
C VAL A 285 30.63 -3.89 4.88
N THR A 286 30.67 -4.29 3.60
CA THR A 286 31.48 -5.43 3.16
C THR A 286 32.95 -5.12 3.13
N ASN A 287 33.33 -3.86 2.94
CA ASN A 287 34.68 -3.38 2.67
C ASN A 287 35.33 -4.06 1.43
N ARG A 288 34.49 -4.45 0.47
CA ARG A 288 34.90 -5.13 -0.76
C ARG A 288 34.08 -4.65 -1.94
N PHE A 289 34.68 -3.83 -2.80
CA PHE A 289 33.98 -3.20 -3.91
C PHE A 289 33.27 -4.23 -4.80
N TRP A 290 33.98 -5.20 -5.34
CA TRP A 290 33.41 -6.18 -6.27
C TRP A 290 32.38 -7.12 -5.65
N ILE A 291 32.48 -7.42 -4.35
CA ILE A 291 31.45 -8.20 -3.63
C ILE A 291 30.20 -7.35 -3.48
N ALA A 292 30.36 -6.08 -3.09
CA ALA A 292 29.24 -5.15 -3.01
C ALA A 292 28.57 -4.93 -4.38
N THR A 293 29.38 -4.80 -5.46
CA THR A 293 28.91 -4.72 -6.85
C THR A 293 28.07 -5.93 -7.22
N LEU A 294 28.57 -7.14 -6.92
CA LEU A 294 27.85 -8.38 -7.21
C LEU A 294 26.52 -8.44 -6.44
N VAL A 295 26.54 -8.20 -5.14
CA VAL A 295 25.33 -8.23 -4.30
C VAL A 295 24.31 -7.19 -4.75
N PHE A 296 24.77 -5.97 -5.02
CA PHE A 296 23.92 -4.86 -5.48
C PHE A 296 23.26 -5.18 -6.83
N GLY A 297 24.05 -5.53 -7.84
CA GLY A 297 23.51 -5.83 -9.16
C GLY A 297 22.57 -7.05 -9.16
N VAL A 298 22.96 -8.16 -8.52
CA VAL A 298 22.10 -9.36 -8.45
C VAL A 298 20.80 -9.09 -7.70
N ALA A 299 20.88 -8.40 -6.55
CA ALA A 299 19.68 -8.12 -5.74
C ALA A 299 18.71 -7.17 -6.47
N LEU A 300 19.22 -6.12 -7.14
CA LEU A 300 18.35 -5.19 -7.87
C LEU A 300 17.83 -5.78 -9.18
N THR A 301 18.62 -6.57 -9.88
CA THR A 301 18.13 -7.31 -11.06
C THR A 301 17.00 -8.27 -10.65
N ALA A 302 17.17 -9.03 -9.55
CA ALA A 302 16.12 -9.91 -9.04
C ALA A 302 14.88 -9.12 -8.60
N PHE A 303 15.06 -8.00 -7.91
CA PHE A 303 13.97 -7.10 -7.52
C PHE A 303 13.24 -6.55 -8.76
N GLY A 304 13.96 -6.06 -9.77
CA GLY A 304 13.38 -5.48 -10.98
C GLY A 304 12.54 -6.50 -11.77
N VAL A 305 13.05 -7.75 -11.91
CA VAL A 305 12.30 -8.82 -12.56
C VAL A 305 11.05 -9.22 -11.77
N ALA A 306 11.19 -9.41 -10.46
CA ALA A 306 10.05 -9.74 -9.62
C ALA A 306 9.00 -8.60 -9.62
N ASN A 307 9.47 -7.34 -9.64
CA ASN A 307 8.61 -6.17 -9.77
C ASN A 307 7.87 -6.15 -11.11
N SER A 308 8.57 -6.38 -12.23
CA SER A 308 7.96 -6.44 -13.56
C SER A 308 6.89 -7.53 -13.65
N ILE A 309 7.17 -8.73 -13.13
CA ILE A 309 6.19 -9.82 -13.09
C ILE A 309 4.97 -9.46 -12.23
N LYS A 310 5.18 -8.84 -11.05
CA LYS A 310 4.07 -8.41 -10.20
C LYS A 310 3.23 -7.33 -10.87
N VAL A 311 3.86 -6.38 -11.56
CA VAL A 311 3.17 -5.34 -12.35
C VAL A 311 2.31 -5.95 -13.44
N GLN A 312 2.85 -6.89 -14.21
CA GLN A 312 2.10 -7.56 -15.28
C GLN A 312 0.92 -8.41 -14.77
N LEU A 313 1.09 -9.09 -13.61
CA LEU A 313 0.07 -9.98 -13.06
C LEU A 313 -1.00 -9.27 -12.23
N ARG A 314 -0.64 -8.19 -11.54
CA ARG A 314 -1.48 -7.58 -10.50
C ARG A 314 -1.64 -6.07 -10.64
N ASN A 315 -1.00 -5.48 -11.63
CA ASN A 315 -0.94 -4.01 -11.79
C ASN A 315 -0.44 -3.29 -10.51
N GLU A 316 0.55 -3.89 -9.83
CA GLU A 316 1.10 -3.39 -8.57
C GLU A 316 2.62 -3.50 -8.55
N PRO A 317 3.36 -2.49 -8.03
CA PRO A 317 4.79 -2.61 -7.80
C PRO A 317 5.08 -3.45 -6.55
N ILE A 318 6.34 -3.87 -6.38
CA ILE A 318 6.79 -4.44 -5.10
C ILE A 318 6.87 -3.31 -4.05
N ILE A 319 6.24 -3.54 -2.91
CA ILE A 319 6.27 -2.67 -1.73
C ILE A 319 6.99 -3.36 -0.56
N PRO A 320 7.43 -2.63 0.49
CA PRO A 320 8.12 -3.24 1.63
C PRO A 320 7.35 -4.38 2.31
N ALA A 321 6.03 -4.34 2.30
CA ALA A 321 5.18 -5.39 2.86
C ALA A 321 5.36 -6.76 2.16
N ASP A 322 5.71 -6.77 0.87
CA ASP A 322 5.93 -8.01 0.12
C ASP A 322 7.14 -8.81 0.63
N LEU A 323 8.10 -8.15 1.31
CA LEU A 323 9.24 -8.84 1.90
C LEU A 323 8.85 -9.81 3.03
N THR A 324 7.68 -9.63 3.63
CA THR A 324 7.16 -10.54 4.67
C THR A 324 6.85 -11.93 4.10
N PHE A 325 6.46 -12.03 2.83
CA PHE A 325 6.21 -13.29 2.15
C PHE A 325 7.51 -14.09 1.87
N ILE A 326 8.63 -13.38 1.64
CA ILE A 326 9.93 -14.02 1.40
C ILE A 326 10.44 -14.69 2.70
N SER A 327 10.12 -14.15 3.86
CA SER A 327 10.54 -14.68 5.16
C SER A 327 9.72 -15.90 5.61
N GLY A 328 8.58 -16.19 4.98
CA GLY A 328 7.67 -17.29 5.30
C GLY A 328 8.10 -18.70 4.83
N GLY A 329 9.24 -18.85 4.19
CA GLY A 329 9.95 -20.14 4.02
C GLY A 329 9.56 -21.01 2.82
N ASP A 330 8.60 -20.65 1.98
CA ASP A 330 8.23 -21.46 0.82
C ASP A 330 8.71 -20.85 -0.52
N THR A 331 10.02 -20.90 -0.72
CA THR A 331 10.66 -20.39 -1.96
C THR A 331 10.36 -21.26 -3.19
N GLY A 332 9.91 -22.52 -3.01
CA GLY A 332 9.52 -23.41 -4.12
C GLY A 332 8.23 -22.96 -4.82
N SER A 333 7.33 -22.37 -4.07
CA SER A 333 6.05 -21.88 -4.60
C SER A 333 6.19 -20.59 -5.42
N ILE A 334 7.23 -19.76 -5.19
CA ILE A 334 7.41 -18.50 -5.92
C ILE A 334 7.61 -18.74 -7.41
N MET A 335 8.38 -19.76 -7.79
CA MET A 335 8.59 -20.10 -9.21
C MET A 335 7.35 -20.67 -9.89
N SER A 336 6.42 -21.28 -9.15
CA SER A 336 5.16 -21.78 -9.71
C SER A 336 4.17 -20.69 -10.11
N PHE A 337 4.36 -19.46 -9.57
CA PHE A 337 3.56 -18.28 -9.91
C PHE A 337 4.05 -17.52 -11.14
N VAL A 338 5.22 -17.91 -11.71
CA VAL A 338 5.74 -17.24 -12.92
C VAL A 338 4.94 -17.72 -14.14
N PRO A 339 4.24 -16.84 -14.87
CA PRO A 339 3.52 -17.19 -16.06
C PRO A 339 4.42 -17.82 -17.11
N LYS A 340 3.89 -18.76 -17.91
CA LYS A 340 4.64 -19.35 -19.01
C LYS A 340 5.14 -18.31 -20.02
N SER A 341 4.38 -17.24 -20.24
CA SER A 341 4.77 -16.09 -21.07
C SER A 341 6.00 -15.35 -20.56
N SER A 342 6.19 -15.28 -19.25
CA SER A 342 7.34 -14.58 -18.61
C SER A 342 8.56 -15.50 -18.42
N GLN A 343 8.48 -16.79 -18.72
CA GLN A 343 9.57 -17.75 -18.51
C GLN A 343 10.80 -17.44 -19.36
N ALA A 344 10.63 -17.01 -20.60
CA ALA A 344 11.74 -16.62 -21.49
C ALA A 344 12.52 -15.41 -20.90
N PHE A 345 11.78 -14.43 -20.35
CA PHE A 345 12.36 -13.26 -19.67
C PHE A 345 13.13 -13.66 -18.40
N VAL A 346 12.56 -14.53 -17.57
CA VAL A 346 13.23 -15.04 -16.36
C VAL A 346 14.50 -15.81 -16.70
N ASN A 347 14.46 -16.68 -17.71
CA ASN A 347 15.63 -17.43 -18.17
C ASN A 347 16.73 -16.50 -18.75
N GLY A 348 16.34 -15.49 -19.50
CA GLY A 348 17.25 -14.44 -19.97
C GLY A 348 17.94 -13.71 -18.83
N THR A 349 17.16 -13.37 -17.79
CA THR A 349 17.68 -12.73 -16.58
C THR A 349 18.63 -13.64 -15.81
N ILE A 350 18.31 -14.90 -15.64
CA ILE A 350 19.21 -15.88 -14.96
C ILE A 350 20.55 -15.94 -15.72
N ASN A 351 20.53 -16.01 -17.05
CA ASN A 351 21.75 -15.98 -17.87
C ASN A 351 22.53 -14.68 -17.67
N PHE A 352 21.85 -13.53 -17.66
CA PHE A 352 22.49 -12.25 -17.39
C PHE A 352 23.15 -12.23 -16.01
N VAL A 353 22.46 -12.66 -14.96
CA VAL A 353 23.00 -12.73 -13.59
C VAL A 353 24.20 -13.65 -13.51
N ILE A 354 24.19 -14.80 -14.19
CA ILE A 354 25.34 -15.72 -14.25
C ILE A 354 26.55 -15.03 -14.89
N TRP A 355 26.37 -14.39 -16.05
CA TRP A 355 27.46 -13.67 -16.70
C TRP A 355 27.95 -12.47 -15.90
N PHE A 356 27.04 -11.70 -15.31
CA PHE A 356 27.38 -10.61 -14.41
C PHE A 356 28.20 -11.10 -13.21
N ALA A 357 27.81 -12.24 -12.60
CA ALA A 357 28.55 -12.84 -11.51
C ALA A 357 29.94 -13.31 -11.94
N ILE A 358 30.08 -13.94 -13.12
CA ILE A 358 31.38 -14.36 -13.68
C ILE A 358 32.27 -13.14 -13.90
N ILE A 359 31.76 -12.06 -14.50
CA ILE A 359 32.52 -10.83 -14.76
C ILE A 359 32.93 -10.16 -13.45
N ALA A 360 32.00 -10.00 -12.50
CA ALA A 360 32.29 -9.42 -11.18
C ALA A 360 33.33 -10.26 -10.42
N PHE A 361 33.26 -11.59 -10.49
CA PHE A 361 34.23 -12.49 -9.90
C PHE A 361 35.59 -12.39 -10.60
N ALA A 362 35.61 -12.33 -11.92
CA ALA A 362 36.87 -12.13 -12.69
C ALA A 362 37.53 -10.81 -12.29
N LEU A 363 36.77 -9.71 -12.21
CA LEU A 363 37.25 -8.40 -11.76
C LEU A 363 37.74 -8.44 -10.30
N PHE A 364 37.04 -9.15 -9.44
CA PHE A 364 37.48 -9.39 -8.06
C PHE A 364 38.80 -10.16 -7.99
N VAL A 365 39.01 -11.14 -8.91
CA VAL A 365 40.25 -11.92 -9.01
C VAL A 365 41.37 -11.08 -9.58
N LEU A 366 41.11 -10.28 -10.60
CA LEU A 366 42.10 -9.44 -11.29
C LEU A 366 42.55 -8.25 -10.43
N ASP A 367 41.68 -7.72 -9.58
CA ASP A 367 41.95 -6.58 -8.72
C ASP A 367 42.85 -6.98 -7.54
N GLY A 368 44.02 -6.36 -7.47
CA GLY A 368 44.95 -6.51 -6.33
C GLY A 368 44.50 -5.81 -5.05
N ARG A 369 43.46 -4.96 -5.10
CA ARG A 369 42.90 -4.26 -3.96
C ARG A 369 41.85 -5.11 -3.25
N ARG A 370 42.26 -5.83 -2.20
CA ARG A 370 41.38 -6.75 -1.47
C ARG A 370 40.37 -6.08 -0.53
N ARG A 371 40.57 -4.82 -0.18
CA ARG A 371 39.75 -4.04 0.75
C ARG A 371 39.58 -2.62 0.22
N PHE A 372 38.38 -2.10 0.30
CA PHE A 372 38.09 -0.73 -0.08
C PHE A 372 38.77 0.27 0.85
N ILE A 373 38.61 0.07 2.16
CA ILE A 373 39.35 0.81 3.22
C ILE A 373 40.42 -0.12 3.77
N HIS A 374 41.67 0.36 3.85
CA HIS A 374 42.77 -0.41 4.38
C HIS A 374 42.62 -0.61 5.89
N CYS A 375 42.36 -1.82 6.35
CA CYS A 375 42.20 -2.18 7.75
C CYS A 375 42.49 -3.69 7.96
N SER A 376 42.76 -4.14 9.18
CA SER A 376 42.99 -5.53 9.49
C SER A 376 42.22 -5.95 10.74
N TRP A 377 41.24 -6.83 10.59
CA TRP A 377 40.50 -7.43 11.71
C TRP A 377 41.27 -8.54 12.46
N ARG A 378 42.23 -9.18 11.77
CA ARG A 378 43.07 -10.22 12.40
C ARG A 378 44.10 -9.64 13.36
N HIS A 379 44.57 -8.41 13.09
CA HIS A 379 45.52 -7.68 13.89
C HIS A 379 45.06 -6.23 14.05
N PRO A 380 43.95 -6.00 14.79
CA PRO A 380 43.30 -4.69 14.80
C PRO A 380 44.14 -3.58 15.43
N ILE A 381 44.96 -3.94 16.41
CA ILE A 381 45.79 -2.99 17.17
C ILE A 381 47.30 -3.07 16.83
N ALA A 382 47.68 -3.85 15.79
CA ALA A 382 49.09 -4.09 15.50
C ALA A 382 49.90 -2.81 15.14
N ASN A 383 49.24 -1.79 14.64
CA ASN A 383 49.84 -0.49 14.32
C ASN A 383 48.74 0.58 14.19
N ALA A 384 49.15 1.87 14.27
CA ALA A 384 48.25 3.02 14.20
C ALA A 384 47.41 3.03 12.91
N LYS A 385 47.98 2.61 11.76
CA LYS A 385 47.23 2.54 10.47
C LYS A 385 46.08 1.53 10.52
N ASN A 386 46.26 0.38 11.20
CA ASN A 386 45.17 -0.59 11.36
C ASN A 386 44.11 -0.10 12.33
N ILE A 387 44.48 0.55 13.42
CA ILE A 387 43.55 1.15 14.41
C ILE A 387 42.71 2.20 13.71
N ILE A 388 43.34 3.19 13.10
CA ILE A 388 42.66 4.29 12.40
C ILE A 388 41.78 3.73 11.25
N GLY A 389 42.30 2.78 10.45
CA GLY A 389 41.55 2.18 9.36
C GLY A 389 40.32 1.38 9.81
N ASN A 390 40.39 0.67 10.95
CA ASN A 390 39.25 -0.05 11.51
C ASN A 390 38.21 0.92 12.09
N ILE A 391 38.64 1.95 12.82
CA ILE A 391 37.72 2.98 13.35
C ILE A 391 37.02 3.68 12.19
N PHE A 392 37.78 4.17 11.18
CA PHE A 392 37.19 4.85 10.03
C PHE A 392 36.20 3.96 9.26
N ARG A 393 36.53 2.69 9.08
CA ARG A 393 35.62 1.72 8.42
C ARG A 393 34.31 1.55 9.19
N VAL A 394 34.37 1.37 10.52
CA VAL A 394 33.14 1.20 11.31
C VAL A 394 32.31 2.47 11.26
N LEU A 395 32.93 3.62 11.45
CA LEU A 395 32.24 4.91 11.38
C LEU A 395 31.61 5.14 10.00
N ALA A 396 32.34 4.87 8.92
CA ALA A 396 31.86 5.03 7.55
C ALA A 396 30.69 4.06 7.24
N ALA A 397 30.78 2.81 7.71
CA ALA A 397 29.70 1.84 7.56
C ALA A 397 28.44 2.26 8.34
N VAL A 398 28.60 2.66 9.59
CA VAL A 398 27.46 3.15 10.42
C VAL A 398 26.85 4.40 9.78
N LEU A 399 27.71 5.38 9.41
CA LEU A 399 27.23 6.62 8.78
C LEU A 399 26.47 6.35 7.48
N SER A 400 26.94 5.43 6.63
CA SER A 400 26.24 5.11 5.38
C SER A 400 24.86 4.49 5.60
N VAL A 401 24.72 3.62 6.61
CA VAL A 401 23.42 3.04 6.99
C VAL A 401 22.51 4.11 7.60
N VAL A 402 23.05 5.00 8.43
CA VAL A 402 22.28 6.13 8.99
C VAL A 402 21.79 7.06 7.89
N LEU A 403 22.65 7.43 6.93
CA LEU A 403 22.28 8.28 5.79
C LEU A 403 21.20 7.62 4.91
N LEU A 404 21.33 6.32 4.61
CA LEU A 404 20.30 5.57 3.88
C LEU A 404 18.97 5.56 4.65
N SER A 405 19.01 5.29 5.96
CA SER A 405 17.81 5.29 6.79
C SER A 405 17.18 6.69 6.88
N ALA A 406 17.99 7.73 7.03
CA ALA A 406 17.53 9.12 7.05
C ALA A 406 16.92 9.54 5.71
N TYR A 407 17.51 9.08 4.60
CA TYR A 407 16.98 9.32 3.26
C TYR A 407 15.61 8.67 3.06
N ALA A 408 15.49 7.37 3.38
CA ALA A 408 14.24 6.63 3.28
C ALA A 408 13.13 7.22 4.18
N MET A 409 13.46 7.51 5.45
CA MET A 409 12.53 8.19 6.37
C MET A 409 12.13 9.57 5.86
N GLY A 410 13.10 10.32 5.34
CA GLY A 410 12.86 11.67 4.82
C GLY A 410 11.94 11.68 3.61
N LEU A 411 12.10 10.75 2.67
CA LEU A 411 11.19 10.61 1.52
C LEU A 411 9.76 10.30 1.96
N GLY A 412 9.56 9.47 2.98
CA GLY A 412 8.24 9.10 3.50
C GLY A 412 7.67 10.10 4.51
N THR A 413 8.36 11.21 4.81
CA THR A 413 7.90 12.19 5.81
C THR A 413 7.70 13.55 5.16
N PRO A 414 6.45 13.96 4.88
CA PRO A 414 6.14 15.29 4.36
C PRO A 414 6.75 16.40 5.21
N GLY A 415 7.28 17.43 4.52
CA GLY A 415 7.90 18.57 5.19
C GLY A 415 9.35 18.36 5.66
N SER A 416 9.89 17.14 5.63
CA SER A 416 11.32 16.91 5.89
C SER A 416 12.21 17.58 4.82
N ASN A 417 13.48 17.84 5.15
CA ASN A 417 14.41 18.42 4.18
C ASN A 417 14.63 17.53 2.95
N VAL A 418 14.64 16.21 3.13
CA VAL A 418 14.76 15.23 2.02
C VAL A 418 13.50 15.26 1.15
N TYR A 419 12.31 15.32 1.77
CA TYR A 419 11.04 15.41 1.06
C TYR A 419 10.95 16.69 0.23
N LYS A 420 11.30 17.85 0.82
CA LYS A 420 11.34 19.14 0.12
C LYS A 420 12.31 19.10 -1.05
N TRP A 421 13.55 18.64 -0.83
CA TRP A 421 14.53 18.48 -1.88
C TRP A 421 14.03 17.54 -3.01
N ALA A 422 13.40 16.42 -2.66
CA ALA A 422 12.85 15.49 -3.64
C ALA A 422 11.71 16.15 -4.43
N LYS A 423 10.80 16.89 -3.77
CA LYS A 423 9.73 17.69 -4.42
C LYS A 423 10.28 18.72 -5.41
N ASP A 424 11.32 19.45 -5.00
CA ASP A 424 12.00 20.43 -5.86
C ASP A 424 12.66 19.76 -7.10
N ASN A 425 12.93 18.45 -7.02
CA ASN A 425 13.41 17.61 -8.12
C ASN A 425 12.31 16.80 -8.83
N GLY A 426 11.04 17.13 -8.61
CA GLY A 426 9.91 16.54 -9.34
C GLY A 426 9.33 15.27 -8.71
N TYR A 427 9.71 14.91 -7.48
CA TYR A 427 9.09 13.82 -6.74
C TYR A 427 7.62 14.16 -6.42
N GLU A 428 6.70 13.35 -6.91
CA GLU A 428 5.26 13.51 -6.71
C GLU A 428 4.65 12.20 -6.20
N PRO A 429 4.62 11.95 -4.88
CA PRO A 429 4.08 10.70 -4.32
C PRO A 429 2.58 10.57 -4.61
N GLN A 430 2.17 9.42 -5.11
CA GLN A 430 0.80 9.08 -5.45
C GLN A 430 0.31 7.94 -4.54
N LEU A 431 0.09 8.23 -3.27
CA LEU A 431 -0.26 7.22 -2.25
C LEU A 431 -1.64 6.58 -2.46
N TRP A 432 -2.43 7.05 -3.42
CA TRP A 432 -3.68 6.43 -3.86
C TRP A 432 -3.48 5.39 -4.96
N ASN A 433 -2.38 5.48 -5.70
CA ASN A 433 -2.10 4.63 -6.85
C ASN A 433 -0.64 4.17 -6.82
N ALA A 434 -0.39 2.99 -6.25
CA ALA A 434 0.97 2.47 -6.08
C ALA A 434 1.71 2.27 -7.41
N ILE A 435 1.02 1.83 -8.48
CA ILE A 435 1.65 1.68 -9.79
C ILE A 435 1.96 3.04 -10.43
N GLY A 436 1.03 4.00 -10.35
CA GLY A 436 1.25 5.36 -10.81
C GLY A 436 2.39 6.05 -10.08
N ASP A 437 2.49 5.84 -8.76
CA ASP A 437 3.61 6.32 -7.95
C ASP A 437 4.95 5.77 -8.42
N ALA A 438 5.04 4.46 -8.63
CA ALA A 438 6.26 3.82 -9.09
C ALA A 438 6.61 4.19 -10.55
N GLN A 439 5.63 4.42 -11.41
CA GLN A 439 5.83 4.92 -12.77
C GLN A 439 6.34 6.37 -12.79
N ALA A 440 5.78 7.24 -11.95
CA ALA A 440 6.18 8.64 -11.84
C ALA A 440 7.53 8.82 -11.13
N ASN A 441 7.76 8.06 -10.04
CA ASN A 441 8.87 8.29 -9.11
C ASN A 441 9.96 7.21 -9.13
N ASN A 442 9.84 6.18 -9.95
CA ASN A 442 10.66 4.96 -9.99
C ASN A 442 10.37 3.99 -8.82
N PRO A 443 10.34 2.66 -9.06
CA PRO A 443 10.05 1.65 -8.03
C PRO A 443 10.96 1.71 -6.81
N ALA A 444 12.24 2.06 -6.99
CA ALA A 444 13.17 2.17 -5.88
C ALA A 444 12.80 3.33 -4.94
N THR A 445 12.40 4.47 -5.48
CA THR A 445 11.98 5.63 -4.68
C THR A 445 10.67 5.34 -3.94
N THR A 446 9.67 4.77 -4.62
CA THR A 446 8.41 4.35 -4.01
C THR A 446 8.66 3.33 -2.89
N PHE A 447 9.48 2.30 -3.14
CA PHE A 447 9.84 1.33 -2.11
C PHE A 447 10.53 1.97 -0.89
N LEU A 448 11.48 2.88 -1.10
CA LEU A 448 12.20 3.55 -0.03
C LEU A 448 11.28 4.49 0.77
N SER A 449 10.39 5.23 0.11
CA SER A 449 9.45 6.16 0.78
C SER A 449 8.46 5.42 1.70
N LEU A 450 8.05 4.20 1.33
CA LEU A 450 7.15 3.36 2.11
C LEU A 450 7.88 2.54 3.20
N SER A 451 9.21 2.42 3.16
CA SER A 451 9.96 1.48 4.01
C SER A 451 10.13 1.95 5.47
N LYS A 452 9.98 3.24 5.77
CA LYS A 452 10.29 3.85 7.06
C LYS A 452 9.26 4.90 7.49
N VAL A 453 7.98 4.56 7.40
CA VAL A 453 6.90 5.44 7.89
C VAL A 453 6.73 5.26 9.39
N LYS A 454 6.75 6.36 10.14
CA LYS A 454 6.47 6.38 11.58
C LYS A 454 5.00 6.69 11.78
N ALA A 455 4.17 5.67 11.94
CA ALA A 455 2.72 5.84 12.03
C ALA A 455 2.28 6.59 13.30
N MET A 456 2.84 6.24 14.46
CA MET A 456 2.51 6.87 15.74
C MET A 456 3.74 6.99 16.64
N ASP A 457 3.71 7.98 17.54
CA ASP A 457 4.64 8.04 18.67
C ASP A 457 4.17 7.14 19.80
N LYS A 458 5.11 6.43 20.44
CA LYS A 458 4.80 5.60 21.59
C LYS A 458 4.31 6.47 22.75
N PRO A 459 3.08 6.26 23.25
CA PRO A 459 2.62 6.97 24.46
C PRO A 459 3.51 6.63 25.66
N GLY A 460 3.80 7.63 26.51
CA GLY A 460 4.76 7.48 27.61
C GLY A 460 4.38 6.43 28.65
N ASN A 461 3.08 6.21 28.85
CA ASN A 461 2.52 5.21 29.78
C ASN A 461 2.16 3.87 29.12
N TYR A 462 2.50 3.65 27.85
CA TYR A 462 2.19 2.39 27.15
C TYR A 462 2.96 1.20 27.73
N SER A 463 2.23 0.28 28.33
CA SER A 463 2.72 -0.98 28.91
C SER A 463 1.61 -2.03 28.95
N GLN A 464 1.96 -3.31 29.09
CA GLN A 464 1.00 -4.39 29.25
C GLN A 464 0.04 -4.11 30.40
N LYS A 465 0.54 -3.73 31.58
CA LYS A 465 -0.27 -3.39 32.75
C LYS A 465 -1.26 -2.26 32.47
N THR A 466 -0.87 -1.24 31.72
CA THR A 466 -1.77 -0.17 31.31
C THR A 466 -2.88 -0.69 30.42
N MET A 467 -2.56 -1.54 29.45
CA MET A 467 -3.54 -2.11 28.54
C MET A 467 -4.51 -3.08 29.25
N GLU A 468 -4.03 -3.88 30.22
CA GLU A 468 -4.87 -4.70 31.10
C GLU A 468 -5.85 -3.85 31.92
N SER A 469 -5.37 -2.71 32.45
CA SER A 469 -6.23 -1.77 33.20
C SER A 469 -7.30 -1.13 32.30
N LEU A 470 -6.94 -0.77 31.05
CA LEU A 470 -7.90 -0.24 30.08
C LEU A 470 -8.93 -1.31 29.68
N ALA A 471 -8.49 -2.52 29.42
CA ALA A 471 -9.39 -3.63 29.10
C ALA A 471 -10.41 -3.85 30.22
N LYS A 472 -9.97 -3.84 31.48
CA LYS A 472 -10.85 -3.96 32.65
C LYS A 472 -11.82 -2.80 32.75
N LYS A 473 -11.36 -1.55 32.55
CA LYS A 473 -12.21 -0.34 32.58
C LYS A 473 -13.33 -0.49 31.56
N TYR A 474 -13.02 -0.71 30.30
CA TYR A 474 -14.02 -0.75 29.23
C TYR A 474 -14.85 -2.05 29.20
N THR A 475 -14.37 -3.15 29.78
CA THR A 475 -15.21 -4.32 30.05
C THR A 475 -16.32 -3.98 31.02
N GLN A 476 -16.06 -3.14 32.04
CA GLN A 476 -17.08 -2.69 32.97
C GLN A 476 -18.07 -1.72 32.31
N GLU A 477 -17.58 -0.80 31.47
CA GLU A 477 -18.45 0.11 30.69
C GLU A 477 -19.33 -0.68 29.69
N ALA A 478 -18.75 -1.66 28.99
CA ALA A 478 -19.55 -2.54 28.14
C ALA A 478 -20.64 -3.28 28.90
N LYS A 479 -20.36 -3.78 30.11
CA LYS A 479 -21.38 -4.40 30.96
C LYS A 479 -22.50 -3.43 31.32
N THR A 480 -22.18 -2.19 31.65
CA THR A 480 -23.14 -1.14 31.96
C THR A 480 -24.05 -0.85 30.77
N ILE A 481 -23.47 -0.60 29.58
CA ILE A 481 -24.23 -0.38 28.35
C ILE A 481 -25.12 -1.60 28.03
N ASN A 482 -24.57 -2.81 28.14
CA ASN A 482 -25.26 -4.05 27.80
C ASN A 482 -26.39 -4.45 28.75
N GLN A 483 -26.55 -3.77 29.91
CA GLN A 483 -27.71 -3.98 30.79
C GLN A 483 -29.04 -3.53 30.14
N THR A 484 -28.97 -2.55 29.24
CA THR A 484 -30.14 -1.99 28.57
C THR A 484 -30.29 -2.47 27.13
N ARG A 485 -29.26 -3.07 26.54
CA ARG A 485 -29.26 -3.54 25.15
C ARG A 485 -29.60 -5.03 25.08
N THR A 486 -30.52 -5.39 24.18
CA THR A 486 -31.07 -6.75 24.06
C THR A 486 -30.62 -7.49 22.79
N GLY A 487 -30.31 -6.77 21.71
CA GLY A 487 -29.91 -7.32 20.43
C GLY A 487 -28.40 -7.63 20.32
N GLU A 488 -28.03 -8.30 19.27
CA GLU A 488 -26.64 -8.50 18.86
C GLU A 488 -26.40 -7.82 17.49
N LEU A 489 -25.19 -7.29 17.25
CA LEU A 489 -24.81 -6.73 15.93
C LEU A 489 -25.03 -7.74 14.79
N THR A 490 -24.81 -8.99 15.10
CA THR A 490 -24.93 -10.12 14.17
C THR A 490 -26.36 -10.63 13.96
N ASP A 491 -27.36 -10.03 14.60
CA ASP A 491 -28.78 -10.34 14.31
C ASP A 491 -29.18 -9.79 12.94
N ASN A 492 -28.49 -8.75 12.46
CA ASN A 492 -28.71 -8.16 11.15
C ASN A 492 -27.54 -8.47 10.19
N THR A 493 -27.85 -8.62 8.91
CA THR A 493 -26.88 -8.39 7.85
C THR A 493 -26.60 -6.89 7.80
N VAL A 494 -25.33 -6.50 7.97
CA VAL A 494 -24.93 -5.10 7.87
C VAL A 494 -24.35 -4.85 6.51
N ILE A 495 -24.89 -3.88 5.80
CA ILE A 495 -24.36 -3.37 4.52
C ILE A 495 -23.77 -2.00 4.79
N MET A 496 -22.43 -1.89 4.75
CA MET A 496 -21.73 -0.62 4.89
C MET A 496 -21.43 -0.07 3.49
N ILE A 497 -22.05 1.05 3.15
CA ILE A 497 -21.95 1.70 1.84
C ILE A 497 -21.16 2.98 1.98
N LEU A 498 -19.96 3.00 1.39
CA LEU A 498 -19.24 4.20 1.09
C LEU A 498 -19.68 4.67 -0.29
N SER A 499 -20.48 5.74 -0.32
CA SER A 499 -20.91 6.38 -1.55
C SER A 499 -19.84 7.38 -1.98
N GLU A 500 -19.15 7.06 -3.07
CA GLU A 500 -18.03 7.86 -3.59
C GLU A 500 -18.44 9.29 -3.85
N THR A 501 -17.71 10.20 -3.23
CA THR A 501 -17.86 11.67 -3.40
C THR A 501 -19.30 12.14 -3.17
N PHE A 502 -20.03 11.54 -2.22
CA PHE A 502 -21.43 11.92 -1.94
C PHE A 502 -21.51 13.00 -0.84
N SER A 503 -22.15 14.11 -1.15
CA SER A 503 -22.53 15.17 -0.20
C SER A 503 -23.65 16.02 -0.79
N ASP A 504 -24.45 16.67 0.07
CA ASP A 504 -25.46 17.64 -0.36
C ASP A 504 -24.79 18.94 -0.88
N PRO A 505 -24.82 19.23 -2.19
CA PRO A 505 -24.17 20.41 -2.73
C PRO A 505 -24.81 21.73 -2.26
N THR A 506 -26.05 21.71 -1.80
CA THR A 506 -26.74 22.90 -1.32
C THR A 506 -26.26 23.42 0.03
N ARG A 507 -25.43 22.62 0.73
CA ARG A 507 -24.76 23.05 1.98
C ARG A 507 -23.49 23.86 1.73
N VAL A 508 -22.97 23.82 0.50
CA VAL A 508 -21.73 24.53 0.18
C VAL A 508 -22.04 26.04 0.05
N PRO A 509 -21.33 26.91 0.81
CA PRO A 509 -21.56 28.35 0.73
C PRO A 509 -21.37 28.90 -0.69
N GLY A 510 -22.33 29.62 -1.17
CA GLY A 510 -22.35 30.20 -2.52
C GLY A 510 -22.95 29.29 -3.60
N VAL A 511 -23.35 28.05 -3.24
CA VAL A 511 -24.03 27.14 -4.17
C VAL A 511 -25.53 27.06 -3.85
N SER A 512 -26.35 27.24 -4.87
CA SER A 512 -27.81 27.24 -4.73
C SER A 512 -28.48 26.67 -5.99
N PHE A 513 -29.54 25.89 -5.76
CA PHE A 513 -30.35 25.29 -6.80
C PHE A 513 -31.83 25.59 -6.60
N SER A 514 -32.59 25.77 -7.69
CA SER A 514 -34.05 25.87 -7.64
C SER A 514 -34.76 24.50 -7.51
N LEU A 515 -34.01 23.41 -7.73
CA LEU A 515 -34.45 22.01 -7.55
C LEU A 515 -33.65 21.37 -6.38
N ASP A 516 -34.31 20.55 -5.58
CA ASP A 516 -33.62 19.76 -4.55
C ASP A 516 -32.88 18.60 -5.23
N PRO A 517 -31.54 18.49 -5.10
CA PRO A 517 -30.78 17.41 -5.75
C PRO A 517 -30.93 16.04 -5.04
N ILE A 518 -31.33 16.00 -3.76
CA ILE A 518 -31.39 14.76 -2.96
C ILE A 518 -32.67 14.60 -2.13
N PRO A 519 -33.87 14.72 -2.72
CA PRO A 519 -35.10 14.72 -1.97
C PRO A 519 -35.38 13.40 -1.23
N ASN A 520 -35.00 12.25 -1.83
CA ASN A 520 -35.24 10.93 -1.24
C ASN A 520 -34.33 10.69 -0.03
N ILE A 521 -33.03 10.92 -0.17
CA ILE A 521 -32.07 10.77 0.96
C ILE A 521 -32.42 11.75 2.08
N ARG A 522 -32.88 12.96 1.75
CA ARG A 522 -33.33 13.92 2.76
C ARG A 522 -34.55 13.39 3.55
N ASN A 523 -35.49 12.75 2.88
CA ASN A 523 -36.63 12.10 3.52
C ASN A 523 -36.20 10.89 4.39
N ILE A 524 -35.27 10.06 3.88
CA ILE A 524 -34.70 8.94 4.66
C ILE A 524 -34.03 9.48 5.94
N LYS A 525 -33.21 10.51 5.82
CA LYS A 525 -32.53 11.15 6.97
C LYS A 525 -33.51 11.70 8.01
N ASN A 526 -34.70 12.15 7.57
CA ASN A 526 -35.73 12.65 8.48
C ASN A 526 -36.40 11.54 9.32
N THR A 527 -36.38 10.31 8.85
CA THR A 527 -37.08 9.18 9.46
C THR A 527 -36.20 8.17 10.16
N THR A 528 -34.88 8.25 9.98
CA THR A 528 -33.91 7.29 10.56
C THR A 528 -32.73 8.00 11.23
N THR A 529 -31.85 7.22 11.85
CA THR A 529 -30.60 7.71 12.45
C THR A 529 -29.72 8.35 11.38
N SER A 530 -29.38 9.63 11.53
CA SER A 530 -28.68 10.38 10.48
C SER A 530 -28.00 11.64 10.99
N GLY A 531 -27.15 12.24 10.17
CA GLY A 531 -26.46 13.50 10.45
C GLY A 531 -25.42 13.83 9.40
N LEU A 532 -24.37 14.53 9.84
CA LEU A 532 -23.22 14.90 9.06
C LEU A 532 -21.96 14.22 9.60
N MET A 533 -21.08 13.80 8.71
CA MET A 533 -19.80 13.19 9.03
C MET A 533 -18.65 14.13 8.73
N LEU A 534 -17.81 14.42 9.71
CA LEU A 534 -16.56 15.15 9.50
C LEU A 534 -15.52 14.25 8.80
N SER A 535 -15.32 14.47 7.53
CA SER A 535 -14.37 13.73 6.70
C SER A 535 -12.94 14.25 6.86
N PRO A 536 -11.90 13.39 6.83
CA PRO A 536 -10.52 13.85 6.65
C PRO A 536 -10.23 14.34 5.22
N GLY A 537 -11.04 13.96 4.24
CA GLY A 537 -10.83 14.20 2.82
C GLY A 537 -11.60 15.40 2.25
N TYR A 538 -11.02 16.07 1.25
CA TYR A 538 -11.65 16.99 0.33
C TYR A 538 -11.04 16.77 -1.06
N GLY A 539 -11.86 16.47 -2.06
CA GLY A 539 -11.39 16.16 -3.41
C GLY A 539 -10.55 14.88 -3.49
N GLY A 540 -10.67 13.97 -2.50
CA GLY A 540 -9.98 12.69 -2.46
C GLY A 540 -9.69 12.19 -1.05
N GLY A 541 -9.15 10.98 -0.97
CA GLY A 541 -8.77 10.36 0.30
C GLY A 541 -9.70 9.23 0.75
N THR A 542 -10.56 8.72 -0.12
CA THR A 542 -11.57 7.66 0.10
C THR A 542 -11.09 6.54 1.04
N ALA A 543 -9.91 5.98 0.79
CA ALA A 543 -9.37 4.90 1.61
C ALA A 543 -9.10 5.29 3.08
N ASN A 544 -8.97 6.58 3.39
CA ASN A 544 -8.78 7.05 4.76
C ASN A 544 -10.07 6.97 5.55
N ILE A 545 -11.18 7.33 4.90
CA ILE A 545 -12.52 7.28 5.50
C ILE A 545 -12.96 5.82 5.64
N GLU A 546 -12.74 5.03 4.60
CA GLU A 546 -12.96 3.58 4.58
C GLU A 546 -12.20 2.87 5.70
N TYR A 547 -10.90 3.17 5.88
CA TYR A 547 -10.11 2.63 6.98
C TYR A 547 -10.69 2.97 8.35
N GLN A 548 -11.08 4.22 8.58
CA GLN A 548 -11.68 4.64 9.84
C GLN A 548 -13.01 3.93 10.10
N ALA A 549 -13.87 3.83 9.09
CA ALA A 549 -15.19 3.18 9.21
C ALA A 549 -15.06 1.68 9.52
N LEU A 550 -14.12 0.98 8.87
CA LEU A 550 -13.92 -0.45 9.08
C LEU A 550 -13.20 -0.80 10.38
N THR A 551 -12.34 0.08 10.89
CA THR A 551 -11.49 -0.24 12.05
C THR A 551 -11.90 0.44 13.34
N GLY A 552 -12.63 1.55 13.27
CA GLY A 552 -12.89 2.43 14.41
C GLY A 552 -11.70 3.26 14.84
N LEU A 553 -10.58 3.25 14.08
CA LEU A 553 -9.37 4.03 14.35
C LEU A 553 -9.42 5.36 13.59
N ASN A 554 -8.80 6.43 14.13
CA ASN A 554 -8.90 7.76 13.53
C ASN A 554 -7.55 8.33 13.12
N LEU A 555 -7.51 9.01 11.98
CA LEU A 555 -6.30 9.63 11.44
C LEU A 555 -5.73 10.71 12.36
N ALA A 556 -6.56 11.36 13.18
CA ALA A 556 -6.13 12.41 14.10
C ALA A 556 -5.09 11.95 15.13
N ASN A 557 -5.03 10.64 15.42
CA ASN A 557 -4.05 10.05 16.33
C ASN A 557 -2.73 9.67 15.68
N PHE A 558 -2.67 9.58 14.34
CA PHE A 558 -1.45 9.25 13.62
C PHE A 558 -0.54 10.45 13.41
N ASN A 559 0.74 10.19 13.22
CA ASN A 559 1.71 11.21 12.82
C ASN A 559 1.46 11.69 11.38
N ASP A 560 1.92 12.89 11.06
CA ASP A 560 1.75 13.49 9.72
C ASP A 560 2.41 12.68 8.59
N SER A 561 3.38 11.82 8.92
CA SER A 561 4.02 10.90 7.97
C SER A 561 3.11 9.73 7.54
N LEU A 562 2.07 9.42 8.29
CA LEU A 562 1.06 8.45 7.90
C LEU A 562 -0.11 9.19 7.22
N ILE A 563 -0.14 9.15 5.91
CA ILE A 563 -1.12 9.86 5.08
C ILE A 563 -2.24 8.91 4.66
N VAL A 564 -1.87 7.71 4.19
CA VAL A 564 -2.80 6.69 3.71
C VAL A 564 -2.49 5.37 4.40
N PRO A 565 -3.27 4.97 5.42
CA PRO A 565 -3.08 3.71 6.15
C PRO A 565 -3.03 2.48 5.23
N TYR A 566 -3.84 2.45 4.17
CA TYR A 566 -3.89 1.34 3.22
C TYR A 566 -2.60 1.13 2.42
N GLN A 567 -1.78 2.17 2.26
CA GLN A 567 -0.48 2.06 1.60
C GLN A 567 0.68 1.88 2.60
N GLN A 568 0.57 2.54 3.76
CA GLN A 568 1.71 2.75 4.63
C GLN A 568 1.68 1.91 5.92
N LEU A 569 0.50 1.44 6.35
CA LEU A 569 0.32 0.75 7.63
C LEU A 569 -0.23 -0.67 7.46
N VAL A 570 -1.45 -0.82 6.95
CA VAL A 570 -2.17 -2.11 6.89
C VAL A 570 -1.39 -3.20 6.16
N PRO A 571 -0.72 -2.94 5.02
CA PRO A 571 0.08 -3.96 4.35
C PRO A 571 1.20 -4.53 5.22
N ASN A 572 1.69 -3.77 6.20
CA ASN A 572 2.77 -4.17 7.11
C ASN A 572 2.28 -4.80 8.43
N GLN A 573 0.98 -4.77 8.72
CA GLN A 573 0.41 -5.41 9.90
C GLN A 573 0.18 -6.91 9.65
N ASN A 574 0.40 -7.74 10.67
CA ASN A 574 0.17 -9.19 10.55
C ASN A 574 -1.31 -9.54 10.63
N ASP A 575 -2.05 -8.88 11.50
CA ASP A 575 -3.42 -9.22 11.86
C ASP A 575 -4.17 -7.96 12.32
N PRO A 576 -4.52 -7.06 11.38
CA PRO A 576 -5.25 -5.84 11.70
C PRO A 576 -6.70 -6.19 12.05
N TYR A 577 -7.23 -5.56 13.09
CA TYR A 577 -8.64 -5.69 13.46
C TYR A 577 -9.53 -4.83 12.54
N SER A 578 -10.71 -5.37 12.21
CA SER A 578 -11.80 -4.63 11.55
C SER A 578 -13.16 -5.23 11.94
N PHE A 579 -14.23 -4.42 11.92
CA PHE A 579 -15.53 -4.79 12.44
C PHE A 579 -16.22 -5.96 11.74
N ASN A 580 -15.94 -6.21 10.46
CA ASN A 580 -16.45 -7.39 9.74
C ASN A 580 -16.06 -8.71 10.41
N GLN A 581 -14.96 -8.72 11.19
CA GLN A 581 -14.50 -9.91 11.92
C GLN A 581 -15.49 -10.36 13.02
N ILE A 582 -16.42 -9.48 13.45
CA ILE A 582 -17.51 -9.83 14.37
C ILE A 582 -18.42 -10.90 13.73
N TRP A 583 -18.85 -10.69 12.48
CA TRP A 583 -19.65 -11.66 11.72
C TRP A 583 -18.84 -12.90 11.36
N MET A 584 -17.58 -12.73 10.96
CA MET A 584 -16.70 -13.86 10.67
C MET A 584 -16.50 -14.79 11.86
N LYS A 585 -16.39 -14.25 13.06
CA LYS A 585 -16.23 -15.05 14.29
C LYS A 585 -17.46 -15.89 14.57
N LYS A 586 -18.66 -15.34 14.35
CA LYS A 586 -19.93 -16.02 14.61
C LYS A 586 -20.33 -17.00 13.52
N TYR A 587 -20.17 -16.62 12.26
CA TYR A 587 -20.70 -17.36 11.09
C TYR A 587 -19.62 -17.89 10.13
N GLY A 588 -18.35 -17.71 10.44
CA GLY A 588 -17.22 -18.17 9.64
C GLY A 588 -16.79 -17.16 8.57
N ILE A 589 -15.72 -17.51 7.87
CA ILE A 589 -15.02 -16.61 6.95
C ILE A 589 -15.93 -16.06 5.83
N HIS A 590 -16.92 -16.83 5.38
CA HIS A 590 -17.82 -16.42 4.30
C HIS A 590 -18.87 -15.37 4.71
N ALA A 591 -18.96 -15.03 5.99
CA ALA A 591 -19.86 -13.99 6.47
C ALA A 591 -19.36 -12.54 6.22
N SER A 592 -18.28 -12.37 5.50
CA SER A 592 -17.73 -11.05 5.18
C SER A 592 -17.26 -10.98 3.74
N THR A 593 -17.86 -10.08 2.96
CA THR A 593 -17.61 -9.90 1.52
C THR A 593 -17.60 -8.41 1.16
N ALA A 594 -16.82 -8.04 0.16
CA ALA A 594 -16.75 -6.66 -0.32
C ALA A 594 -16.96 -6.55 -1.83
N VAL A 595 -17.52 -5.41 -2.24
CA VAL A 595 -17.78 -5.02 -3.62
C VAL A 595 -17.18 -3.65 -3.89
N HIS A 596 -16.42 -3.52 -4.99
CA HIS A 596 -15.90 -2.24 -5.45
C HIS A 596 -15.83 -2.23 -6.98
N PRO A 597 -16.71 -1.51 -7.69
CA PRO A 597 -16.77 -1.49 -9.15
C PRO A 597 -15.63 -0.67 -9.77
N PHE A 598 -14.40 -0.99 -9.41
CA PHE A 598 -13.17 -0.42 -9.94
C PHE A 598 -12.03 -1.45 -9.87
N GLN A 599 -10.77 -0.99 -10.05
CA GLN A 599 -9.60 -1.86 -9.99
C GLN A 599 -9.24 -2.24 -8.54
N GLN A 600 -9.03 -3.52 -8.27
CA GLN A 600 -8.68 -4.03 -6.93
C GLN A 600 -7.35 -3.49 -6.38
N SER A 601 -6.43 -3.07 -7.27
CA SER A 601 -5.12 -2.53 -6.89
C SER A 601 -5.16 -1.11 -6.34
N MET A 602 -6.26 -0.37 -6.59
CA MET A 602 -6.41 0.99 -6.04
C MET A 602 -6.41 0.94 -4.52
N TYR A 603 -5.55 1.76 -3.90
CA TYR A 603 -5.28 1.75 -2.46
C TYR A 603 -4.85 0.37 -1.91
N LEU A 604 -4.37 -0.55 -2.75
CA LEU A 604 -4.03 -1.93 -2.35
C LEU A 604 -5.21 -2.67 -1.69
N ARG A 605 -6.45 -2.42 -2.13
CA ARG A 605 -7.65 -3.02 -1.52
C ARG A 605 -7.62 -4.55 -1.54
N ASN A 606 -7.10 -5.17 -2.60
CA ASN A 606 -6.92 -6.62 -2.68
C ASN A 606 -6.00 -7.20 -1.58
N ILE A 607 -5.01 -6.42 -1.08
CA ILE A 607 -4.16 -6.80 0.04
C ILE A 607 -4.86 -6.50 1.36
N ASN A 608 -5.39 -5.29 1.51
CA ASN A 608 -5.94 -4.77 2.75
C ASN A 608 -7.20 -5.53 3.18
N TYR A 609 -8.15 -5.75 2.26
CA TYR A 609 -9.38 -6.48 2.55
C TYR A 609 -9.11 -7.94 2.94
N ARG A 610 -8.17 -8.60 2.29
CA ARG A 610 -7.73 -9.94 2.71
C ARG A 610 -7.15 -9.93 4.12
N LYS A 611 -6.37 -8.91 4.50
CA LYS A 611 -5.83 -8.77 5.87
C LYS A 611 -6.91 -8.47 6.89
N PHE A 612 -7.95 -7.73 6.54
CA PHE A 612 -9.14 -7.54 7.35
C PHE A 612 -10.04 -8.77 7.44
N GLY A 613 -9.75 -9.81 6.66
CA GLY A 613 -10.46 -11.07 6.71
C GLY A 613 -11.67 -11.16 5.78
N PHE A 614 -11.87 -10.24 4.85
CA PHE A 614 -12.91 -10.41 3.83
C PHE A 614 -12.64 -11.68 3.00
N SER A 615 -13.65 -12.52 2.84
CA SER A 615 -13.54 -13.78 2.09
C SER A 615 -13.29 -13.53 0.62
N TYR A 616 -13.89 -12.48 0.07
CA TYR A 616 -13.74 -12.06 -1.31
C TYR A 616 -13.92 -10.54 -1.48
N LEU A 617 -13.22 -9.98 -2.44
CA LEU A 617 -13.42 -8.62 -2.94
C LEU A 617 -13.78 -8.72 -4.42
N TYR A 618 -15.03 -8.41 -4.76
CA TYR A 618 -15.53 -8.36 -6.13
C TYR A 618 -15.19 -7.00 -6.74
N THR A 619 -14.47 -7.02 -7.87
CA THR A 619 -14.03 -5.82 -8.61
C THR A 619 -14.14 -6.08 -10.11
N LEU A 620 -13.86 -5.06 -10.94
CA LEU A 620 -13.85 -5.20 -12.40
C LEU A 620 -12.75 -6.17 -12.89
N ASP A 621 -11.65 -6.26 -12.15
CA ASP A 621 -10.44 -7.03 -12.50
C ASP A 621 -10.12 -8.16 -11.52
N SER A 622 -11.03 -8.51 -10.59
CA SER A 622 -10.85 -9.64 -9.69
C SER A 622 -11.04 -10.98 -10.42
N LYS A 623 -10.55 -12.08 -9.81
CA LYS A 623 -10.63 -13.42 -10.40
C LYS A 623 -12.07 -13.84 -10.79
N ILE A 624 -13.05 -13.42 -10.00
CA ILE A 624 -14.47 -13.46 -10.32
C ILE A 624 -14.91 -12.01 -10.44
N PRO A 625 -14.96 -11.44 -11.66
CA PRO A 625 -15.28 -10.03 -11.83
C PRO A 625 -16.75 -9.75 -11.54
N LEU A 626 -17.08 -8.49 -11.33
CA LEU A 626 -18.45 -8.03 -11.23
C LEU A 626 -19.20 -8.32 -12.53
N LYS A 627 -20.47 -8.64 -12.41
CA LYS A 627 -21.40 -8.86 -13.53
C LYS A 627 -22.10 -7.57 -13.94
N HIS A 628 -22.44 -6.76 -12.94
CA HIS A 628 -23.18 -5.52 -13.08
C HIS A 628 -22.18 -4.39 -13.22
N THR A 629 -22.03 -3.86 -14.43
CA THR A 629 -20.99 -2.90 -14.80
C THR A 629 -21.50 -1.79 -15.72
N GLY A 630 -22.82 -1.62 -15.82
CA GLY A 630 -23.46 -0.57 -16.60
C GLY A 630 -23.08 0.81 -16.08
N CYS A 631 -22.99 1.77 -17.00
CA CYS A 631 -22.71 3.17 -16.73
C CYS A 631 -23.92 4.02 -17.13
N ILE A 632 -24.09 5.20 -16.53
CA ILE A 632 -25.13 6.15 -16.95
C ILE A 632 -24.61 6.94 -18.13
N ASP A 633 -25.34 6.94 -19.25
CA ASP A 633 -25.05 7.69 -20.47
C ASP A 633 -23.57 7.59 -20.89
N ARG A 634 -22.82 8.68 -20.81
CA ARG A 634 -21.40 8.75 -21.16
C ARG A 634 -20.46 8.74 -19.93
N SER A 635 -20.99 8.49 -18.73
CA SER A 635 -20.15 8.39 -17.54
C SER A 635 -19.12 7.26 -17.69
N PRO A 636 -17.85 7.44 -17.32
CA PRO A 636 -16.86 6.37 -17.37
C PRO A 636 -16.94 5.44 -16.15
N TYR A 637 -17.85 5.67 -15.22
CA TYR A 637 -17.96 4.94 -13.98
C TYR A 637 -19.21 4.08 -13.92
N VAL A 638 -19.09 2.93 -13.30
CA VAL A 638 -20.23 2.04 -13.03
C VAL A 638 -21.23 2.76 -12.13
N SER A 639 -22.53 2.68 -12.48
CA SER A 639 -23.59 3.34 -11.72
C SER A 639 -23.78 2.73 -10.34
N ASP A 640 -24.36 3.51 -9.43
CA ASP A 640 -24.69 3.04 -8.09
C ASP A 640 -25.77 1.97 -8.15
N SER A 641 -26.73 2.04 -9.10
CA SER A 641 -27.71 0.99 -9.37
C SER A 641 -27.05 -0.36 -9.67
N GLU A 642 -26.06 -0.41 -10.56
CA GLU A 642 -25.32 -1.64 -10.89
C GLU A 642 -24.50 -2.16 -9.69
N ALA A 643 -23.92 -1.23 -8.92
CA ALA A 643 -23.21 -1.57 -7.69
C ALA A 643 -24.17 -2.17 -6.64
N TYR A 644 -25.36 -1.59 -6.47
CA TYR A 644 -26.41 -2.11 -5.60
C TYR A 644 -26.94 -3.47 -6.08
N GLN A 645 -27.13 -3.65 -7.38
CA GLN A 645 -27.53 -4.94 -7.94
C GLN A 645 -26.50 -6.05 -7.63
N SER A 646 -25.21 -5.70 -7.59
CA SER A 646 -24.16 -6.63 -7.14
C SER A 646 -24.33 -7.06 -5.67
N ILE A 647 -24.80 -6.16 -4.80
CA ILE A 647 -25.12 -6.48 -3.39
C ILE A 647 -26.38 -7.37 -3.31
N LEU A 648 -27.42 -7.04 -4.08
CA LEU A 648 -28.65 -7.87 -4.15
C LEU A 648 -28.34 -9.30 -4.60
N ASP A 649 -27.51 -9.48 -5.63
CA ASP A 649 -27.03 -10.80 -6.06
C ASP A 649 -26.30 -11.58 -4.95
N LEU A 650 -25.60 -10.90 -4.05
CA LEU A 650 -24.94 -11.56 -2.91
C LEU A 650 -25.93 -11.95 -1.83
N LEU A 651 -26.95 -11.15 -1.59
CA LEU A 651 -28.03 -11.44 -0.64
C LEU A 651 -28.87 -12.61 -1.11
N ASP A 652 -29.24 -12.64 -2.40
CA ASP A 652 -30.04 -13.70 -3.02
C ASP A 652 -29.36 -15.08 -2.98
N ARG A 653 -28.06 -15.13 -3.17
CA ARG A 653 -27.30 -16.41 -3.07
C ARG A 653 -27.35 -17.03 -1.68
N GLN A 654 -27.77 -16.29 -0.69
CA GLN A 654 -27.80 -16.70 0.72
C GLN A 654 -29.20 -16.55 1.35
N GLN A 655 -30.26 -16.44 0.55
CA GLN A 655 -31.63 -16.34 1.05
C GLN A 655 -31.99 -17.48 2.00
N ASP A 656 -31.56 -18.70 1.71
CA ASP A 656 -31.82 -19.88 2.54
C ASP A 656 -30.93 -19.94 3.80
N SER A 657 -29.97 -19.06 3.96
CA SER A 657 -29.06 -19.03 5.11
C SER A 657 -29.64 -18.19 6.23
N LYS A 658 -29.78 -18.79 7.43
CA LYS A 658 -30.10 -18.06 8.67
C LYS A 658 -28.97 -17.19 9.19
N SER A 659 -27.77 -17.22 8.56
CA SER A 659 -26.61 -16.46 8.99
C SER A 659 -26.62 -15.07 8.39
N SER A 660 -26.33 -14.09 9.23
CA SER A 660 -26.14 -12.70 8.82
C SER A 660 -24.73 -12.47 8.28
N GLN A 661 -24.54 -11.39 7.55
CA GLN A 661 -23.29 -11.05 6.88
C GLN A 661 -22.87 -9.61 7.17
N PHE A 662 -21.59 -9.34 6.95
CA PHE A 662 -21.08 -8.00 6.79
C PHE A 662 -20.71 -7.79 5.31
N LEU A 663 -21.39 -6.89 4.63
CA LEU A 663 -21.15 -6.54 3.23
C LEU A 663 -20.59 -5.11 3.16
N GLN A 664 -19.43 -4.95 2.57
CA GLN A 664 -18.83 -3.64 2.29
C GLN A 664 -19.05 -3.30 0.82
N LEU A 665 -19.63 -2.14 0.55
CA LEU A 665 -19.70 -1.57 -0.80
C LEU A 665 -18.94 -0.25 -0.83
N VAL A 666 -18.10 -0.06 -1.84
CA VAL A 666 -17.47 1.22 -2.17
C VAL A 666 -17.86 1.54 -3.61
N THR A 667 -18.71 2.54 -3.83
CA THR A 667 -19.21 2.90 -5.16
C THR A 667 -18.21 3.74 -5.97
N MET A 668 -18.56 4.14 -7.20
CA MET A 668 -17.67 4.92 -8.10
C MET A 668 -18.40 5.99 -8.91
N GLN A 669 -19.74 6.03 -8.95
CA GLN A 669 -20.53 6.84 -9.88
C GLN A 669 -20.12 8.31 -9.92
N ASN A 670 -19.93 8.93 -8.76
CA ASN A 670 -19.65 10.36 -8.63
C ASN A 670 -18.16 10.70 -8.56
N HIS A 671 -17.27 9.79 -8.92
CA HIS A 671 -15.83 10.04 -8.91
C HIS A 671 -15.44 11.04 -10.01
N MET A 672 -14.56 11.97 -9.69
CA MET A 672 -13.97 12.89 -10.66
C MET A 672 -13.16 12.18 -11.76
N PRO A 673 -12.91 12.77 -12.93
CA PRO A 673 -13.27 14.13 -13.36
C PRO A 673 -14.74 14.23 -13.77
N TYR A 674 -15.25 15.47 -13.81
CA TYR A 674 -16.61 15.76 -14.25
C TYR A 674 -16.55 16.26 -15.70
N GLY A 675 -17.28 15.58 -16.59
CA GLY A 675 -17.36 15.88 -18.02
C GLY A 675 -18.79 16.05 -18.48
N ASP A 676 -19.00 16.07 -19.78
CA ASP A 676 -20.34 16.05 -20.40
C ASP A 676 -20.87 14.60 -20.38
N TYR A 677 -21.24 14.13 -19.19
CA TYR A 677 -21.59 12.73 -18.97
C TYR A 677 -23.07 12.44 -19.14
N TYR A 678 -23.94 13.33 -18.65
CA TYR A 678 -25.35 13.06 -18.51
C TYR A 678 -26.17 13.76 -19.58
N ASP A 679 -27.07 13.03 -20.22
CA ASP A 679 -28.07 13.59 -21.12
C ASP A 679 -29.15 14.30 -20.27
N ASN A 680 -29.63 15.44 -20.75
CA ASN A 680 -30.70 16.22 -20.10
C ASN A 680 -30.42 16.58 -18.64
N ASN A 681 -29.29 17.25 -18.37
CA ASN A 681 -28.91 17.68 -17.03
C ASN A 681 -29.72 18.93 -16.62
N GLU A 682 -30.86 18.73 -15.94
CA GLU A 682 -31.72 19.78 -15.42
C GLU A 682 -31.07 20.72 -14.41
N PHE A 683 -29.98 20.28 -13.76
CA PHE A 683 -29.25 21.11 -12.81
C PHE A 683 -28.40 22.18 -13.49
N SER A 684 -28.23 22.10 -14.81
CA SER A 684 -27.62 23.19 -15.58
C SER A 684 -28.49 24.46 -15.57
N ASP A 685 -29.80 24.29 -15.68
CA ASP A 685 -30.76 25.38 -15.62
C ASP A 685 -31.20 25.74 -14.20
N ALA A 686 -31.21 24.75 -13.32
CA ALA A 686 -31.59 24.89 -11.91
C ALA A 686 -30.51 25.54 -11.05
N ASN A 687 -29.25 25.62 -11.50
CA ASN A 687 -28.17 26.23 -10.73
C ASN A 687 -28.32 27.78 -10.77
N ILE A 688 -28.78 28.32 -9.64
CA ILE A 688 -28.99 29.78 -9.43
C ILE A 688 -27.86 30.39 -8.58
N SER A 689 -26.71 29.70 -8.43
CA SER A 689 -25.55 30.21 -7.70
C SER A 689 -25.03 31.48 -8.35
N GLU A 690 -24.61 32.46 -7.55
CA GLU A 690 -23.94 33.69 -7.99
C GLU A 690 -22.42 33.50 -7.87
N ASP A 691 -21.63 34.31 -8.53
CA ASP A 691 -20.15 34.43 -8.40
C ASP A 691 -19.33 33.17 -8.70
N LEU A 692 -19.86 32.15 -9.37
CA LEU A 692 -19.12 30.98 -9.81
C LEU A 692 -18.50 31.18 -11.19
N SER A 693 -17.27 30.77 -11.42
CA SER A 693 -16.68 30.68 -12.75
C SER A 693 -17.43 29.67 -13.63
N ASP A 694 -17.39 29.82 -14.96
CA ASP A 694 -18.05 28.88 -15.89
C ASP A 694 -17.57 27.42 -15.70
N GLY A 695 -16.28 27.23 -15.45
CA GLY A 695 -15.69 25.90 -15.22
C GLY A 695 -16.13 25.29 -13.90
N GLU A 696 -16.21 26.08 -12.83
CA GLU A 696 -16.70 25.65 -11.53
C GLU A 696 -18.18 25.28 -11.61
N ARG A 697 -19.00 26.14 -12.18
CA ARG A 697 -20.43 25.92 -12.43
C ARG A 697 -20.67 24.63 -13.23
N TRP A 698 -19.90 24.42 -14.30
CA TRP A 698 -19.98 23.22 -15.11
C TRP A 698 -19.74 21.95 -14.28
N ASN A 699 -18.65 21.91 -13.50
CA ASN A 699 -18.31 20.76 -12.67
C ASN A 699 -19.38 20.50 -11.60
N ILE A 700 -19.89 21.56 -10.96
CA ILE A 700 -20.94 21.50 -9.96
C ILE A 700 -22.25 20.95 -10.57
N ASN A 701 -22.64 21.39 -11.76
CA ASN A 701 -23.85 20.92 -12.42
C ASN A 701 -23.77 19.43 -12.77
N THR A 702 -22.64 18.98 -13.34
CA THR A 702 -22.43 17.56 -13.65
C THR A 702 -22.42 16.71 -12.38
N TYR A 703 -21.69 17.15 -11.36
CA TYR A 703 -21.66 16.48 -10.07
C TYR A 703 -23.05 16.37 -9.45
N THR A 704 -23.81 17.46 -9.43
CA THR A 704 -25.17 17.50 -8.85
C THR A 704 -26.13 16.55 -9.57
N LYS A 705 -26.04 16.43 -10.89
CA LYS A 705 -26.81 15.40 -11.63
C LYS A 705 -26.44 13.99 -11.24
N GLY A 706 -25.15 13.69 -11.07
CA GLY A 706 -24.68 12.40 -10.57
C GLY A 706 -25.20 12.08 -9.16
N ILE A 707 -25.19 13.07 -8.26
CA ILE A 707 -25.76 12.96 -6.90
C ILE A 707 -27.28 12.72 -6.93
N ASN A 708 -27.98 13.34 -7.86
CA ASN A 708 -29.42 13.12 -8.04
C ASN A 708 -29.72 11.67 -8.51
N TRP A 709 -28.89 11.11 -9.38
CA TRP A 709 -28.99 9.69 -9.72
C TRP A 709 -28.75 8.80 -8.48
N THR A 710 -27.67 9.07 -7.70
CA THR A 710 -27.39 8.34 -6.45
C THR A 710 -28.59 8.41 -5.48
N ASP A 711 -29.27 9.56 -5.36
CA ASP A 711 -30.44 9.75 -4.52
C ASP A 711 -31.59 8.81 -4.90
N GLN A 712 -31.91 8.73 -6.21
CA GLN A 712 -32.97 7.89 -6.73
C GLN A 712 -32.60 6.40 -6.60
N GLU A 713 -31.42 6.01 -7.05
CA GLU A 713 -30.91 4.64 -7.02
C GLU A 713 -30.80 4.09 -5.58
N THR A 714 -30.41 4.95 -4.61
CA THR A 714 -30.38 4.57 -3.18
C THR A 714 -31.78 4.33 -2.63
N ALA A 715 -32.75 5.18 -2.95
CA ALA A 715 -34.13 4.97 -2.53
C ALA A 715 -34.71 3.67 -3.10
N ASP A 716 -34.47 3.39 -4.38
CA ASP A 716 -34.90 2.15 -5.04
C ASP A 716 -34.22 0.91 -4.42
N PHE A 717 -32.95 1.01 -4.09
CA PHE A 717 -32.22 -0.07 -3.42
C PHE A 717 -32.80 -0.36 -2.02
N LEU A 718 -33.02 0.67 -1.19
CA LEU A 718 -33.63 0.50 0.13
C LEU A 718 -35.05 -0.07 0.06
N ASN A 719 -35.85 0.34 -0.93
CA ASN A 719 -37.17 -0.23 -1.18
C ASN A 719 -37.10 -1.73 -1.51
N GLN A 720 -36.10 -2.17 -2.27
CA GLN A 720 -35.90 -3.60 -2.56
C GLN A 720 -35.45 -4.36 -1.31
N LEU A 721 -34.57 -3.79 -0.50
CA LEU A 721 -34.14 -4.39 0.78
C LEU A 721 -35.30 -4.51 1.76
N ASP A 722 -36.25 -3.57 1.72
CA ASP A 722 -37.42 -3.57 2.62
C ASP A 722 -38.41 -4.71 2.33
N GLN A 723 -38.38 -5.25 1.12
CA GLN A 723 -39.18 -6.43 0.73
C GLN A 723 -38.53 -7.77 1.13
N MET A 724 -37.31 -7.76 1.66
CA MET A 724 -36.61 -8.98 2.07
C MET A 724 -37.00 -9.40 3.49
N ASP A 725 -37.27 -10.70 3.69
CA ASP A 725 -37.59 -11.28 5.01
C ASP A 725 -36.36 -11.37 5.94
N LYS A 726 -35.18 -11.06 5.46
CA LYS A 726 -33.92 -11.09 6.21
C LYS A 726 -33.67 -9.75 6.90
N PRO A 727 -33.36 -9.74 8.21
CA PRO A 727 -33.02 -8.50 8.89
C PRO A 727 -31.75 -7.85 8.30
N ILE A 728 -31.87 -6.61 7.82
CA ILE A 728 -30.80 -5.85 7.17
C ILE A 728 -30.71 -4.47 7.80
N THR A 729 -29.49 -4.04 8.09
CA THR A 729 -29.16 -2.67 8.48
C THR A 729 -28.16 -2.09 7.50
N VAL A 730 -28.45 -0.92 6.93
CA VAL A 730 -27.60 -0.18 6.01
C VAL A 730 -26.94 0.97 6.76
N ILE A 731 -25.61 1.10 6.65
CA ILE A 731 -24.84 2.26 7.04
C ILE A 731 -24.38 2.93 5.75
N PHE A 732 -25.02 4.03 5.38
CA PHE A 732 -24.68 4.81 4.18
C PHE A 732 -23.94 6.08 4.58
N TYR A 733 -22.84 6.39 3.87
CA TYR A 733 -22.09 7.62 4.10
C TYR A 733 -21.33 8.05 2.83
N GLY A 734 -21.29 9.37 2.59
CA GLY A 734 -20.37 9.94 1.63
C GLY A 734 -18.97 10.04 2.23
N ASP A 735 -17.96 9.82 1.42
CA ASP A 735 -16.57 9.83 1.92
C ASP A 735 -15.98 11.24 2.00
N HIS A 736 -16.13 12.06 0.98
CA HIS A 736 -15.66 13.46 0.94
C HIS A 736 -16.40 14.28 -0.09
N LEU A 737 -16.33 15.61 -0.01
CA LEU A 737 -16.79 16.50 -1.07
C LEU A 737 -15.82 16.44 -2.27
N PRO A 738 -16.30 16.66 -3.50
CA PRO A 738 -15.45 16.84 -4.66
C PRO A 738 -14.63 18.13 -4.55
N GLY A 739 -13.41 18.11 -5.07
CA GLY A 739 -12.53 19.28 -5.10
C GLY A 739 -12.87 20.24 -6.27
N ILE A 740 -14.11 20.70 -6.32
CA ILE A 740 -14.65 21.55 -7.41
C ILE A 740 -15.20 22.89 -6.93
N TYR A 741 -15.19 23.14 -5.64
CA TYR A 741 -15.76 24.34 -5.02
C TYR A 741 -14.67 25.38 -4.77
N ASP A 742 -14.02 25.87 -5.85
CA ASP A 742 -12.86 26.76 -5.77
C ASP A 742 -13.22 28.08 -5.06
N THR A 743 -14.40 28.67 -5.36
CA THR A 743 -14.88 29.92 -4.75
C THR A 743 -15.11 29.76 -3.25
N ALA A 744 -15.75 28.68 -2.83
CA ALA A 744 -15.98 28.39 -1.41
C ALA A 744 -14.68 28.09 -0.67
N ASP A 745 -13.71 27.39 -1.31
CA ASP A 745 -12.42 27.00 -0.71
C ASP A 745 -11.49 28.22 -0.48
N MET A 746 -11.65 29.31 -1.22
CA MET A 746 -10.91 30.55 -0.98
C MET A 746 -11.22 31.13 0.41
N ASN A 747 -12.39 30.87 0.98
CA ASN A 747 -12.75 31.33 2.31
C ASN A 747 -12.38 30.28 3.37
N LYS A 748 -11.36 30.58 4.17
CA LYS A 748 -10.88 29.69 5.24
C LYS A 748 -11.93 29.34 6.31
N ASN A 749 -13.01 30.12 6.43
CA ASN A 749 -14.11 29.83 7.36
C ASN A 749 -14.97 28.66 6.87
N ASN A 750 -14.94 28.32 5.57
CA ASN A 750 -15.69 27.22 4.99
C ASN A 750 -14.99 25.85 5.16
N LYS A 751 -13.85 25.82 5.81
CA LYS A 751 -13.05 24.60 5.90
C LYS A 751 -13.81 23.43 6.51
N THR A 752 -14.60 23.63 7.53
CA THR A 752 -15.38 22.57 8.20
C THR A 752 -16.48 22.06 7.28
N VAL A 753 -17.30 22.97 6.71
CA VAL A 753 -18.41 22.59 5.83
C VAL A 753 -17.93 21.86 4.57
N LEU A 754 -16.75 22.18 4.04
CA LEU A 754 -16.14 21.49 2.90
C LEU A 754 -15.60 20.09 3.23
N HIS A 755 -15.63 19.70 4.52
CA HIS A 755 -15.29 18.36 4.98
C HIS A 755 -16.47 17.62 5.62
N GLU A 756 -17.69 18.13 5.46
CA GLU A 756 -18.90 17.50 6.00
C GLU A 756 -19.65 16.76 4.89
N THR A 757 -19.83 15.47 5.05
CA THR A 757 -20.62 14.62 4.18
C THR A 757 -21.87 14.12 4.88
N ASP A 758 -22.81 13.59 4.12
CA ASP A 758 -24.05 13.07 4.64
C ASP A 758 -23.93 11.60 5.01
N TYR A 759 -24.61 11.19 6.10
CA TYR A 759 -24.75 9.78 6.48
C TYR A 759 -26.13 9.48 7.01
N PHE A 760 -26.52 8.19 6.94
CA PHE A 760 -27.65 7.62 7.66
C PHE A 760 -27.42 6.14 8.01
N ILE A 761 -28.17 5.67 9.04
CA ILE A 761 -28.24 4.26 9.41
C ILE A 761 -29.72 3.88 9.36
N TRP A 762 -30.06 2.94 8.46
CA TRP A 762 -31.42 2.52 8.18
C TRP A 762 -31.55 0.99 8.34
N SER A 763 -32.73 0.53 8.82
CA SER A 763 -33.02 -0.89 8.92
C SER A 763 -34.34 -1.23 8.23
N ASN A 764 -34.36 -2.37 7.52
CA ASN A 764 -35.53 -2.84 6.81
C ASN A 764 -36.66 -3.35 7.73
N SER A 765 -37.82 -3.59 7.18
CA SER A 765 -39.03 -4.03 7.90
C SER A 765 -38.87 -5.36 8.65
N ALA A 766 -37.97 -6.24 8.18
CA ALA A 766 -37.63 -7.50 8.84
C ALA A 766 -36.73 -7.33 10.08
N SER A 767 -36.09 -6.22 10.24
CA SER A 767 -35.23 -5.94 11.38
C SER A 767 -36.02 -5.43 12.59
N SER A 768 -35.63 -5.87 13.78
CA SER A 768 -36.19 -5.32 15.04
C SER A 768 -35.87 -3.83 15.24
N SER A 769 -34.96 -3.28 14.46
CA SER A 769 -34.51 -1.87 14.47
C SER A 769 -35.19 -1.03 13.39
N HIS A 770 -36.19 -1.60 12.68
CA HIS A 770 -36.96 -0.84 11.71
C HIS A 770 -37.57 0.42 12.34
N GLY A 771 -37.46 1.56 11.64
CA GLY A 771 -38.00 2.84 12.11
C GLY A 771 -37.24 3.47 13.29
N THR A 772 -36.12 2.89 13.72
CA THR A 772 -35.30 3.48 14.78
C THR A 772 -34.65 4.79 14.32
N LYS A 773 -34.78 5.82 15.17
CA LYS A 773 -34.08 7.09 15.03
C LYS A 773 -33.43 7.44 16.36
N VAL A 774 -32.10 7.30 16.43
CA VAL A 774 -31.32 7.73 17.59
C VAL A 774 -31.39 9.26 17.73
N ASN A 775 -31.32 9.73 18.97
CA ASN A 775 -31.46 11.15 19.27
C ASN A 775 -30.47 12.01 18.45
N SER A 776 -30.99 13.01 17.74
CA SER A 776 -30.22 13.92 16.92
C SER A 776 -29.16 14.72 17.68
N THR A 777 -29.31 14.94 19.00
CA THR A 777 -28.25 15.58 19.81
C THR A 777 -26.97 14.79 19.87
N THR A 778 -27.00 13.46 19.61
CA THR A 778 -25.84 12.60 19.60
C THR A 778 -25.42 12.21 18.17
N THR A 779 -26.29 12.36 17.17
CA THR A 779 -26.05 11.88 15.81
C THR A 779 -25.90 12.99 14.78
N ALA A 780 -26.24 14.26 15.12
CA ALA A 780 -26.18 15.39 14.18
C ALA A 780 -24.79 15.52 13.54
N TYR A 781 -23.72 15.31 14.31
CA TYR A 781 -22.34 15.28 13.85
C TYR A 781 -21.64 14.02 14.30
N THR A 782 -20.85 13.43 13.39
CA THR A 782 -20.05 12.23 13.67
C THR A 782 -18.72 12.23 12.87
N SER A 783 -17.94 11.20 13.03
CA SER A 783 -16.83 10.85 12.14
C SER A 783 -16.84 9.35 11.84
N SER A 784 -16.24 8.94 10.73
CA SER A 784 -16.39 7.57 10.20
C SER A 784 -15.96 6.47 11.17
N ASN A 785 -15.05 6.74 12.10
CA ASN A 785 -14.64 5.78 13.15
C ASN A 785 -15.76 5.46 14.18
N TYR A 786 -16.86 6.23 14.18
CA TYR A 786 -17.99 6.03 15.09
C TYR A 786 -19.21 5.35 14.45
N PHE A 787 -19.16 4.98 13.15
CA PHE A 787 -20.32 4.35 12.51
C PHE A 787 -20.74 3.04 13.16
N MET A 788 -19.80 2.20 13.56
CA MET A 788 -20.16 0.91 14.19
C MET A 788 -20.75 1.07 15.61
N PRO A 789 -20.22 1.91 16.52
CA PRO A 789 -20.92 2.16 17.80
C PRO A 789 -22.29 2.82 17.61
N LEU A 790 -22.47 3.73 16.64
CA LEU A 790 -23.78 4.30 16.30
C LEU A 790 -24.74 3.24 15.73
N ALA A 791 -24.25 2.34 14.89
CA ALA A 791 -25.05 1.21 14.39
C ALA A 791 -25.45 0.26 15.53
N ALA A 792 -24.55 0.01 16.49
CA ALA A 792 -24.88 -0.76 17.67
C ALA A 792 -25.97 -0.09 18.54
N GLU A 793 -25.97 1.24 18.63
CA GLU A 793 -27.01 2.00 19.30
C GLU A 793 -28.34 1.93 18.53
N HIS A 794 -28.32 2.16 17.21
CA HIS A 794 -29.46 2.05 16.32
C HIS A 794 -30.13 0.66 16.40
N MET A 795 -29.31 -0.39 16.43
CA MET A 795 -29.78 -1.78 16.53
C MET A 795 -30.08 -2.23 17.97
N ASN A 796 -29.95 -1.37 18.95
CA ASN A 796 -30.05 -1.76 20.37
C ASN A 796 -29.17 -2.99 20.68
N ALA A 797 -28.01 -3.09 20.04
CA ALA A 797 -27.14 -4.24 20.09
C ALA A 797 -26.09 -4.11 21.20
N LYS A 798 -25.75 -5.23 21.82
CA LYS A 798 -24.65 -5.32 22.80
C LYS A 798 -23.32 -4.96 22.19
N VAL A 799 -22.42 -4.40 23.01
CA VAL A 799 -21.13 -3.87 22.62
C VAL A 799 -19.99 -4.63 23.27
N SER A 800 -18.86 -4.70 22.54
CA SER A 800 -17.57 -5.11 23.10
C SER A 800 -16.97 -3.99 23.96
N PRO A 801 -15.92 -4.25 24.75
CA PRO A 801 -15.16 -3.20 25.44
C PRO A 801 -14.65 -2.10 24.49
N TYR A 802 -14.22 -2.47 23.27
CA TYR A 802 -13.78 -1.52 22.25
C TYR A 802 -14.91 -0.61 21.77
N LEU A 803 -16.05 -1.21 21.44
CA LEU A 803 -17.24 -0.44 21.04
C LEU A 803 -17.77 0.43 22.19
N ALA A 804 -17.73 -0.04 23.44
CA ALA A 804 -18.11 0.77 24.60
C ALA A 804 -17.20 2.01 24.74
N MET A 805 -15.87 1.84 24.58
CA MET A 805 -14.94 2.98 24.56
C MET A 805 -15.28 3.99 23.45
N LEU A 806 -15.59 3.50 22.25
CA LEU A 806 -15.94 4.36 21.11
C LEU A 806 -17.30 5.07 21.34
N THR A 807 -18.27 4.40 21.97
CA THR A 807 -19.58 5.00 22.35
C THR A 807 -19.37 6.15 23.35
N GLU A 808 -18.63 5.91 24.44
CA GLU A 808 -18.31 6.94 25.43
C GLU A 808 -17.54 8.13 24.80
N LEU A 809 -16.59 7.82 23.93
CA LEU A 809 -15.82 8.85 23.24
C LEU A 809 -16.69 9.70 22.30
N GLN A 810 -17.60 9.07 21.55
CA GLN A 810 -18.52 9.75 20.64
C GLN A 810 -19.48 10.69 21.39
N GLN A 811 -19.96 10.28 22.56
CA GLN A 811 -20.81 11.12 23.40
C GLN A 811 -20.10 12.36 23.92
N GLU A 812 -18.80 12.30 24.18
CA GLU A 812 -18.00 13.43 24.69
C GLU A 812 -17.34 14.26 23.56
N VAL A 813 -17.06 13.63 22.42
CA VAL A 813 -16.42 14.19 21.24
C VAL A 813 -17.16 13.68 20.01
N PRO A 814 -18.27 14.30 19.63
CA PRO A 814 -19.16 13.82 18.57
C PRO A 814 -18.47 13.54 17.25
N ALA A 815 -17.55 14.42 16.84
CA ALA A 815 -16.77 14.22 15.64
C ALA A 815 -15.30 14.59 15.87
N MET A 816 -14.41 13.81 15.27
CA MET A 816 -12.98 14.07 15.23
C MET A 816 -12.37 13.63 13.91
N SER A 817 -11.49 14.42 13.36
CA SER A 817 -10.81 14.08 12.12
C SER A 817 -9.45 14.77 12.03
N ARG A 818 -8.57 14.26 11.16
CA ARG A 818 -7.43 15.01 10.66
C ARG A 818 -7.80 15.61 9.32
N VAL A 819 -8.32 16.82 9.35
CA VAL A 819 -8.74 17.53 8.15
C VAL A 819 -7.50 17.85 7.30
N ILE A 820 -7.43 17.27 6.11
CA ILE A 820 -6.34 17.44 5.15
C ILE A 820 -6.70 18.64 4.28
N GLY A 821 -5.78 19.60 4.17
CA GLY A 821 -6.05 20.87 3.49
C GLY A 821 -6.46 20.69 2.01
N THR A 822 -7.32 21.58 1.57
CA THR A 822 -8.06 21.60 0.31
C THR A 822 -7.21 21.68 -0.95
N ASN A 823 -6.00 22.22 -0.90
CA ASN A 823 -5.12 22.37 -2.08
C ASN A 823 -4.33 21.10 -2.48
N GLY A 824 -4.84 19.90 -2.20
CA GLY A 824 -4.17 18.65 -2.55
C GLY A 824 -2.78 18.52 -1.91
N GLY A 825 -2.51 19.31 -0.89
CA GLY A 825 -1.32 19.24 -0.07
C GLY A 825 -1.36 17.96 0.75
N ILE A 826 -0.77 16.90 0.21
CA ILE A 826 -0.60 15.64 0.89
C ILE A 826 0.07 15.92 2.24
N GLY A 827 -0.68 15.72 3.34
CA GLY A 827 -0.07 15.39 4.61
C GLY A 827 0.17 16.50 5.64
N GLN A 828 -0.56 17.59 5.68
CA GLN A 828 -0.51 18.54 6.82
C GLN A 828 -1.91 18.88 7.34
N GLY A 829 -2.67 17.85 7.73
CA GLY A 829 -3.93 18.06 8.43
C GLY A 829 -3.71 18.30 9.92
N LYS A 830 -4.54 19.15 10.51
CA LYS A 830 -4.63 19.28 11.97
C LYS A 830 -5.75 18.41 12.48
N ALA A 831 -5.58 17.80 13.66
CA ALA A 831 -6.69 17.22 14.38
C ALA A 831 -7.75 18.29 14.67
N THR A 832 -8.95 18.07 14.16
CA THR A 832 -10.13 18.90 14.32
C THR A 832 -11.16 18.13 15.13
N TYR A 833 -11.80 18.78 16.07
CA TYR A 833 -12.84 18.21 16.94
C TYR A 833 -14.07 19.09 16.85
N LEU A 834 -15.25 18.50 16.72
CA LEU A 834 -16.50 19.24 16.75
C LEU A 834 -17.24 18.98 18.06
N ASP A 835 -17.97 20.00 18.53
CA ASP A 835 -18.97 19.86 19.59
C ASP A 835 -20.31 19.35 19.02
N HIS A 836 -21.34 19.22 19.85
CA HIS A 836 -22.66 18.74 19.46
C HIS A 836 -23.41 19.67 18.50
N ASP A 837 -22.98 20.92 18.42
CA ASP A 837 -23.54 21.94 17.51
C ASP A 837 -22.74 22.06 16.20
N GLY A 838 -21.70 21.24 16.01
CA GLY A 838 -20.84 21.22 14.82
C GLY A 838 -19.74 22.30 14.82
N ASN A 839 -19.52 22.98 15.92
CA ASN A 839 -18.45 23.98 15.99
C ASN A 839 -17.09 23.36 16.26
N ASP A 840 -16.04 23.90 15.65
CA ASP A 840 -14.65 23.50 15.93
C ASP A 840 -14.26 23.86 17.36
N ILE A 841 -13.94 22.84 18.16
CA ILE A 841 -13.55 22.96 19.55
C ILE A 841 -12.06 22.65 19.73
N LYS A 842 -11.34 23.51 20.42
CA LYS A 842 -9.94 23.28 20.78
C LYS A 842 -9.82 22.17 21.84
N VAL A 843 -8.83 21.31 21.74
CA VAL A 843 -8.55 20.25 22.74
C VAL A 843 -8.45 20.79 24.16
N THR A 844 -7.94 22.03 24.33
CA THR A 844 -7.85 22.69 25.65
C THR A 844 -9.22 22.96 26.27
N ALA A 845 -10.25 23.17 25.46
CA ALA A 845 -11.63 23.46 25.88
C ALA A 845 -12.48 22.21 26.13
N LEU A 846 -12.03 21.03 25.70
CA LEU A 846 -12.71 19.76 25.97
C LEU A 846 -12.84 19.48 27.46
N SER A 847 -13.86 18.70 27.85
CA SER A 847 -14.07 18.22 29.22
C SER A 847 -12.88 17.38 29.72
N ALA A 848 -12.75 17.23 31.04
CA ALA A 848 -11.74 16.35 31.63
C ALA A 848 -11.97 14.88 31.19
N LYS A 849 -13.24 14.44 31.10
CA LYS A 849 -13.63 13.11 30.62
C LYS A 849 -13.24 12.93 29.16
N ALA A 850 -13.56 13.87 28.28
CA ALA A 850 -13.17 13.84 26.86
C ALA A 850 -11.64 13.71 26.68
N LYS A 851 -10.87 14.48 27.45
CA LYS A 851 -9.39 14.42 27.42
C LYS A 851 -8.84 13.07 27.89
N GLU A 852 -9.46 12.45 28.89
CA GLU A 852 -9.10 11.11 29.35
C GLU A 852 -9.42 10.07 28.27
N LEU A 853 -10.62 10.08 27.71
CA LEU A 853 -11.05 9.18 26.64
C LEU A 853 -10.15 9.28 25.40
N LEU A 854 -9.77 10.48 24.98
CA LEU A 854 -8.82 10.68 23.87
C LEU A 854 -7.44 10.07 24.17
N LYS A 855 -6.96 10.14 25.42
CA LYS A 855 -5.71 9.48 25.81
C LYS A 855 -5.82 7.96 25.79
N ASP A 856 -6.92 7.42 26.29
CA ASP A 856 -7.21 5.99 26.27
C ASP A 856 -7.33 5.49 24.82
N TYR A 857 -8.08 6.20 24.00
CA TYR A 857 -8.23 5.90 22.58
C TYR A 857 -6.88 5.89 21.82
N LYS A 858 -6.02 6.87 22.10
CA LYS A 858 -4.66 6.92 21.51
C LYS A 858 -3.80 5.74 21.95
N LEU A 859 -3.95 5.27 23.21
CA LEU A 859 -3.26 4.06 23.69
C LEU A 859 -3.76 2.80 22.98
N VAL A 860 -5.08 2.65 22.86
CA VAL A 860 -5.72 1.52 22.14
C VAL A 860 -5.28 1.51 20.69
N GLN A 861 -5.36 2.66 20.00
CA GLN A 861 -4.94 2.76 18.61
C GLN A 861 -3.45 2.44 18.43
N TYR A 862 -2.58 2.92 19.34
CA TYR A 862 -1.16 2.57 19.32
C TYR A 862 -0.95 1.06 19.49
N ASP A 863 -1.65 0.43 20.45
CA ASP A 863 -1.55 -1.01 20.71
C ASP A 863 -1.95 -1.83 19.49
N GLN A 864 -3.07 -1.51 18.86
CA GLN A 864 -3.62 -2.23 17.70
C GLN A 864 -2.83 -2.00 16.41
N THR A 865 -2.05 -0.92 16.29
CA THR A 865 -1.38 -0.57 15.03
C THR A 865 0.11 -0.86 15.03
N VAL A 866 0.88 -0.20 15.87
CA VAL A 866 2.35 -0.30 15.94
C VAL A 866 2.87 -0.79 17.28
N GLY A 867 1.98 -1.06 18.22
CA GLY A 867 2.29 -1.56 19.54
C GLY A 867 2.54 -3.07 19.58
N LYS A 868 2.24 -3.67 20.72
CA LYS A 868 2.41 -5.11 20.97
C LYS A 868 1.11 -5.91 20.83
N ASN A 869 0.01 -5.23 20.56
CA ASN A 869 -1.34 -5.80 20.44
C ASN A 869 -1.76 -6.60 21.71
N TYR A 870 -1.46 -6.06 22.91
CA TYR A 870 -1.80 -6.69 24.19
C TYR A 870 -3.31 -6.87 24.37
N LEU A 871 -4.13 -5.98 23.80
CA LEU A 871 -5.59 -6.01 23.90
C LEU A 871 -6.23 -7.19 23.16
N LYS A 872 -5.53 -7.77 22.18
CA LYS A 872 -6.03 -8.92 21.42
C LYS A 872 -6.29 -10.14 22.32
N ASP A 873 -5.40 -10.39 23.27
CA ASP A 873 -5.48 -11.54 24.18
C ASP A 873 -6.42 -11.29 25.37
N LEU A 874 -7.04 -10.10 25.44
CA LEU A 874 -7.93 -9.65 26.52
C LEU A 874 -9.40 -9.53 26.06
N ASP A 875 -9.78 -10.15 24.96
CA ASP A 875 -11.14 -10.12 24.37
C ASP A 875 -11.72 -8.71 24.16
N PHE A 876 -10.84 -7.71 24.03
CA PHE A 876 -11.22 -6.30 23.99
C PHE A 876 -12.16 -5.93 22.84
N THR A 877 -12.07 -6.63 21.74
CA THR A 877 -12.89 -6.44 20.53
C THR A 877 -14.03 -7.44 20.40
N GLN A 878 -14.19 -8.35 21.36
CA GLN A 878 -15.21 -9.39 21.32
C GLN A 878 -16.55 -8.85 21.82
N VAL A 879 -17.59 -9.02 21.01
CA VAL A 879 -18.96 -8.78 21.42
C VAL A 879 -19.44 -10.01 22.20
N PRO A 880 -20.24 -9.83 23.29
CA PRO A 880 -20.75 -10.92 24.11
C PRO A 880 -21.53 -11.96 23.32
#